data_9753ff23ba1c1f2b52ce83a433e37036
#
_entry.id   9753ff23ba1c1f2b52ce83a433e37036
#
_cell.length_a   1.000
_cell.length_b   1.000
_cell.length_c   1.000
_cell.angle_alpha   90.00
_cell.angle_beta   90.00
_cell.angle_gamma   90.00
#
_symmetry.space_group_name_H-M   'P 1'
#
loop_
_entity.id
_entity.type
_entity.pdbx_description
1 polymer ?
#
loop_
_entity_poly.entity_id
_entity_poly.type
_entity_poly.pdbx_seq_one_letter_code
_entity_poly.pdbx_strand_id
1 'polypeptide(L)'
;MSTYTNFKIETDADGIALVTWDMPEKSMNVFTAEVMEELNAIVDATVADAAVKGVVFTSGKSTFSGGADLSMIKSMFSFYHEEKTKNPDEAAQKLFDLVGKMNGLFRKIETNGKPWVSAINGTCMGGAFELSLACHGRVASSAKSVKIALPEVKVGIFPGAGGTQRVSRLTDAQSALQMMTTGQSLTAQRAKAMNLVHQVVEPDQLISAAKQMIKDGLKPVAPWDERGFKAPGGGIWTPAAAQLWPAAPAILRRESAGNYPAALAILKCVYEGLQLPFDTALKVEQRYFTEILRSKEAFAMIRSLFISMQELGKGARRPAGQPKSDLKHVGVVGAGFMGASIAYVTAAVGLDVTLIDRDEEAAAKGKTTCEGLVKGSVDKGRMTPEEGAAVLARITPTSDYNALKTANLVIEAVFEDRDVKKAVIEQVEAVLPEGAIFASNTSTLPITGLAKNSKRPVDFIGIHFFSPVEKMMLTEVILGKETGDKALAVALDYVAKIKKTPIVVNDTRGFFVNRCVLRYMAESYEMLIEGVPPTMIENAAKFAGMPVGPLALNDEVAIDLSYKILKATAADLGDKAVDPRHMELVKKLVEDEGRFGRKNSKGFYDYPPKPAKKSLWPGLKDLYAQKAPEDVDMDVLKQRFLVTVALEAARTMEEGIVTDPREADVGSILGFGFAPYTGGALSYIDGMGVANFVALAEKLEAEYGPRFAPTPLLKDLAAKGETFYGRFDPYAKAAKAA
;
A
#
# COMPACT_ATOMS: atom_id res chain seq x y z
N MET A 1 -0.31 10.98 -43.09
CA MET A 1 -0.53 11.02 -41.62
C MET A 1 0.43 10.03 -41.01
N SER A 2 1.33 10.45 -40.13
CA SER A 2 2.14 9.52 -39.36
C SER A 2 1.22 8.65 -38.52
N THR A 3 1.35 7.34 -38.63
CA THR A 3 0.60 6.37 -37.82
C THR A 3 1.30 6.26 -36.46
N TYR A 4 0.67 6.76 -35.40
CA TYR A 4 1.12 6.57 -34.02
C TYR A 4 0.56 5.25 -33.47
N THR A 5 1.33 4.54 -32.68
CA THR A 5 0.91 3.27 -32.07
C THR A 5 -0.04 3.51 -30.90
N ASN A 6 0.26 4.51 -30.08
CA ASN A 6 -0.41 4.75 -28.80
C ASN A 6 -1.43 5.90 -28.84
N PHE A 7 -1.53 6.62 -29.97
CA PHE A 7 -2.40 7.76 -30.12
C PHE A 7 -3.20 7.75 -31.42
N LYS A 8 -4.43 8.22 -31.34
CA LYS A 8 -5.28 8.53 -32.51
C LYS A 8 -5.49 10.04 -32.56
N ILE A 9 -5.42 10.61 -33.77
CA ILE A 9 -5.59 12.05 -33.98
C ILE A 9 -6.63 12.29 -35.06
N GLU A 10 -7.65 13.08 -34.72
CA GLU A 10 -8.72 13.50 -35.63
C GLU A 10 -8.88 15.01 -35.54
N THR A 11 -8.76 15.72 -36.66
CA THR A 11 -8.98 17.17 -36.71
C THR A 11 -10.37 17.43 -37.31
N ASP A 12 -11.21 18.18 -36.59
CA ASP A 12 -12.54 18.51 -37.07
C ASP A 12 -12.56 19.77 -38.00
N ALA A 13 -13.76 20.11 -38.51
CA ALA A 13 -13.96 21.24 -39.42
C ALA A 13 -13.65 22.60 -38.79
N ASP A 14 -13.65 22.70 -37.47
CA ASP A 14 -13.28 23.90 -36.72
C ASP A 14 -11.75 24.04 -36.53
N GLY A 15 -10.98 23.04 -36.95
CA GLY A 15 -9.54 22.96 -36.78
C GLY A 15 -9.12 22.55 -35.38
N ILE A 16 -9.97 21.85 -34.64
CA ILE A 16 -9.63 21.32 -33.32
C ILE A 16 -9.18 19.87 -33.47
N ALA A 17 -7.92 19.60 -33.12
CA ALA A 17 -7.36 18.25 -33.10
C ALA A 17 -7.75 17.53 -31.81
N LEU A 18 -8.45 16.40 -31.93
CA LEU A 18 -8.71 15.47 -30.83
C LEU A 18 -7.60 14.43 -30.80
N VAL A 19 -6.74 14.51 -29.79
CA VAL A 19 -5.68 13.54 -29.53
C VAL A 19 -6.16 12.57 -28.48
N THR A 20 -6.39 11.32 -28.88
CA THR A 20 -6.89 10.26 -28.02
C THR A 20 -5.75 9.29 -27.67
N TRP A 21 -5.36 9.26 -26.41
CA TRP A 21 -4.37 8.31 -25.89
C TRP A 21 -5.00 6.93 -25.68
N ASP A 22 -4.60 5.93 -26.44
CA ASP A 22 -5.22 4.60 -26.47
C ASP A 22 -4.18 3.51 -26.74
N MET A 23 -3.40 3.15 -25.71
CA MET A 23 -2.37 2.13 -25.82
C MET A 23 -2.98 0.75 -26.13
N PRO A 24 -2.55 0.08 -27.24
CA PRO A 24 -3.03 -1.26 -27.54
C PRO A 24 -2.68 -2.24 -26.41
N GLU A 25 -3.50 -3.27 -26.21
CA GLU A 25 -3.30 -4.37 -25.25
C GLU A 25 -3.15 -3.97 -23.76
N LYS A 26 -3.21 -2.68 -23.43
CA LYS A 26 -3.19 -2.17 -22.07
C LYS A 26 -4.61 -1.83 -21.61
N SER A 27 -4.97 -2.22 -20.40
CA SER A 27 -6.25 -1.82 -19.77
C SER A 27 -6.25 -0.36 -19.31
N MET A 28 -5.07 0.24 -19.18
CA MET A 28 -4.86 1.62 -18.72
C MET A 28 -3.65 2.23 -19.43
N ASN A 29 -3.76 3.50 -19.81
CA ASN A 29 -2.64 4.25 -20.37
C ASN A 29 -1.58 4.54 -19.31
N VAL A 30 -0.30 4.45 -19.69
CA VAL A 30 0.85 4.78 -18.86
C VAL A 30 1.96 5.43 -19.70
N PHE A 31 2.78 6.27 -19.10
CA PHE A 31 3.96 6.82 -19.79
C PHE A 31 5.05 5.76 -19.91
N THR A 32 5.45 5.52 -21.16
CA THR A 32 6.64 4.78 -21.56
C THR A 32 7.55 5.71 -22.36
N ALA A 33 8.77 5.28 -22.68
CA ALA A 33 9.66 6.04 -23.55
C ALA A 33 9.01 6.29 -24.92
N GLU A 34 8.40 5.27 -25.53
CA GLU A 34 7.71 5.36 -26.81
C GLU A 34 6.54 6.36 -26.76
N VAL A 35 5.69 6.30 -25.73
CA VAL A 35 4.59 7.25 -25.52
C VAL A 35 5.11 8.70 -25.45
N MET A 36 6.24 8.91 -24.75
CA MET A 36 6.87 10.22 -24.65
C MET A 36 7.39 10.74 -25.99
N GLU A 37 7.99 9.86 -26.79
CA GLU A 37 8.48 10.18 -28.13
C GLU A 37 7.33 10.52 -29.09
N GLU A 38 6.28 9.68 -29.10
CA GLU A 38 5.09 9.93 -29.92
C GLU A 38 4.39 11.23 -29.51
N LEU A 39 4.21 11.48 -28.20
CA LEU A 39 3.59 12.70 -27.71
C LEU A 39 4.41 13.95 -28.11
N ASN A 40 5.74 13.88 -28.03
CA ASN A 40 6.59 14.97 -28.50
C ASN A 40 6.42 15.23 -30.02
N ALA A 41 6.37 14.17 -30.81
CA ALA A 41 6.13 14.30 -32.26
C ALA A 41 4.73 14.87 -32.57
N ILE A 42 3.71 14.49 -31.78
CA ILE A 42 2.34 15.05 -31.91
C ILE A 42 2.33 16.55 -31.59
N VAL A 43 3.03 16.98 -30.54
CA VAL A 43 3.15 18.42 -30.23
C VAL A 43 3.79 19.15 -31.41
N ASP A 44 4.88 18.65 -31.98
CA ASP A 44 5.55 19.26 -33.13
C ASP A 44 4.64 19.30 -34.37
N ALA A 45 3.96 18.21 -34.68
CA ALA A 45 3.06 18.11 -35.83
C ALA A 45 1.86 19.09 -35.69
N THR A 46 1.25 19.15 -34.49
CA THR A 46 0.12 20.05 -34.24
C THR A 46 0.51 21.53 -34.29
N VAL A 47 1.74 21.87 -33.91
CA VAL A 47 2.28 23.24 -34.03
C VAL A 47 2.53 23.61 -35.48
N ALA A 48 3.14 22.69 -36.26
CA ALA A 48 3.49 22.91 -37.66
C ALA A 48 2.27 23.02 -38.60
N ASP A 49 1.16 22.35 -38.26
CA ASP A 49 -0.06 22.37 -39.06
C ASP A 49 -0.87 23.65 -38.79
N ALA A 50 -0.90 24.59 -39.74
CA ALA A 50 -1.64 25.83 -39.67
C ALA A 50 -3.17 25.64 -39.60
N ALA A 51 -3.70 24.48 -40.05
CA ALA A 51 -5.11 24.16 -39.93
C ALA A 51 -5.54 23.83 -38.49
N VAL A 52 -4.62 23.38 -37.68
CA VAL A 52 -4.88 23.08 -36.25
C VAL A 52 -4.89 24.37 -35.44
N LYS A 53 -6.05 24.77 -34.90
CA LYS A 53 -6.24 25.94 -34.07
C LYS A 53 -6.14 25.67 -32.58
N GLY A 54 -6.29 24.42 -32.16
CA GLY A 54 -6.17 23.96 -30.79
C GLY A 54 -6.29 22.46 -30.65
N VAL A 55 -5.97 21.93 -29.48
CA VAL A 55 -5.90 20.50 -29.21
C VAL A 55 -6.75 20.13 -27.99
N VAL A 56 -7.56 19.10 -28.14
CA VAL A 56 -8.22 18.41 -27.03
C VAL A 56 -7.49 17.08 -26.80
N PHE A 57 -6.96 16.86 -25.60
CA PHE A 57 -6.27 15.63 -25.20
C PHE A 57 -7.14 14.79 -24.29
N THR A 58 -7.38 13.52 -24.62
CA THR A 58 -8.24 12.62 -23.86
C THR A 58 -7.72 11.19 -23.90
N SER A 59 -8.41 10.28 -23.20
CA SER A 59 -8.12 8.85 -23.20
C SER A 59 -9.20 8.04 -23.91
N GLY A 60 -8.80 7.02 -24.68
CA GLY A 60 -9.68 6.00 -25.25
C GLY A 60 -10.06 4.87 -24.29
N LYS A 61 -9.51 4.88 -23.07
CA LYS A 61 -9.81 3.89 -22.02
C LYS A 61 -10.89 4.40 -21.06
N SER A 62 -11.44 3.51 -20.23
CA SER A 62 -12.35 3.89 -19.13
C SER A 62 -11.65 4.69 -18.01
N THR A 63 -10.32 4.66 -17.97
CA THR A 63 -9.45 5.48 -17.11
C THR A 63 -8.70 6.50 -17.96
N PHE A 64 -8.29 7.64 -17.39
CA PHE A 64 -7.46 8.57 -18.13
C PHE A 64 -6.03 8.05 -18.26
N SER A 65 -5.31 7.91 -17.14
CA SER A 65 -4.01 7.24 -17.08
C SER A 65 -3.55 7.03 -15.63
N GLY A 66 -2.74 5.98 -15.44
CA GLY A 66 -2.09 5.68 -14.15
C GLY A 66 -0.79 6.44 -13.89
N GLY A 67 -0.32 7.28 -14.83
CA GLY A 67 0.96 7.98 -14.73
C GLY A 67 2.12 7.19 -15.34
N ALA A 68 3.30 7.20 -14.70
CA ALA A 68 4.49 6.54 -15.22
C ALA A 68 4.37 5.00 -15.21
N ASP A 69 4.88 4.37 -16.27
CA ASP A 69 5.00 2.91 -16.33
C ASP A 69 6.07 2.42 -15.35
N LEU A 70 5.83 1.24 -14.79
CA LEU A 70 6.73 0.58 -13.87
C LEU A 70 8.13 0.38 -14.46
N SER A 71 8.20 -0.01 -15.72
CA SER A 71 9.47 -0.26 -16.41
C SER A 71 10.31 1.01 -16.55
N MET A 72 9.67 2.16 -16.78
CA MET A 72 10.35 3.47 -16.88
C MET A 72 11.00 3.84 -15.54
N ILE A 73 10.28 3.72 -14.43
CA ILE A 73 10.82 4.00 -13.10
C ILE A 73 11.95 3.02 -12.77
N LYS A 74 11.75 1.73 -13.01
CA LYS A 74 12.77 0.69 -12.79
C LYS A 74 14.04 0.97 -13.60
N SER A 75 13.89 1.35 -14.87
CA SER A 75 15.03 1.70 -15.73
C SER A 75 15.83 2.91 -15.23
N MET A 76 15.16 3.95 -14.71
CA MET A 76 15.84 5.12 -14.11
C MET A 76 16.68 4.74 -12.91
N PHE A 77 16.16 3.87 -12.02
CA PHE A 77 16.91 3.37 -10.86
C PHE A 77 18.08 2.49 -11.27
N SER A 78 17.86 1.50 -12.17
CA SER A 78 18.93 0.60 -12.64
C SER A 78 20.04 1.39 -13.30
N PHE A 79 19.68 2.33 -14.20
CA PHE A 79 20.65 3.21 -14.86
C PHE A 79 21.54 3.95 -13.86
N TYR A 80 20.96 4.59 -12.85
CA TYR A 80 21.75 5.32 -11.86
C TYR A 80 22.64 4.37 -11.05
N HIS A 81 22.11 3.22 -10.62
CA HIS A 81 22.87 2.26 -9.82
C HIS A 81 24.03 1.61 -10.56
N GLU A 82 23.92 1.41 -11.87
CA GLU A 82 24.99 0.90 -12.74
C GLU A 82 26.07 1.99 -12.99
N GLU A 83 25.63 3.19 -13.36
CA GLU A 83 26.55 4.27 -13.72
C GLU A 83 27.29 4.87 -12.52
N LYS A 84 26.68 4.94 -11.33
CA LYS A 84 27.32 5.51 -10.12
C LYS A 84 28.58 4.77 -9.70
N THR A 85 28.74 3.50 -10.05
CA THR A 85 29.94 2.70 -9.75
C THR A 85 31.12 3.15 -10.57
N LYS A 86 30.90 3.78 -11.73
CA LYS A 86 31.93 4.30 -12.64
C LYS A 86 32.28 5.74 -12.29
N ASN A 87 31.26 6.62 -12.23
CA ASN A 87 31.40 8.03 -11.90
C ASN A 87 30.10 8.55 -11.27
N PRO A 88 30.05 8.77 -9.94
CA PRO A 88 28.82 9.18 -9.24
C PRO A 88 28.27 10.55 -9.69
N ASP A 89 29.16 11.51 -10.02
CA ASP A 89 28.75 12.86 -10.40
C ASP A 89 28.17 12.87 -11.83
N GLU A 90 28.82 12.16 -12.75
CA GLU A 90 28.33 12.00 -14.12
C GLU A 90 27.00 11.24 -14.14
N ALA A 91 26.86 10.19 -13.33
CA ALA A 91 25.60 9.45 -13.19
C ALA A 91 24.46 10.35 -12.67
N ALA A 92 24.78 11.22 -11.71
CA ALA A 92 23.82 12.18 -11.17
C ALA A 92 23.39 13.20 -12.25
N GLN A 93 24.33 13.72 -13.04
CA GLN A 93 24.04 14.65 -14.12
C GLN A 93 23.17 14.00 -15.22
N LYS A 94 23.53 12.79 -15.66
CA LYS A 94 22.73 12.04 -16.62
C LYS A 94 21.31 11.75 -16.11
N LEU A 95 21.16 11.42 -14.83
CA LEU A 95 19.85 11.23 -14.21
C LEU A 95 19.07 12.55 -14.17
N PHE A 96 19.70 13.66 -13.82
CA PHE A 96 19.10 14.99 -13.88
C PHE A 96 18.56 15.31 -15.28
N ASP A 97 19.37 15.09 -16.32
CA ASP A 97 18.97 15.35 -17.70
C ASP A 97 17.82 14.44 -18.15
N LEU A 98 17.82 13.17 -17.71
CA LEU A 98 16.75 12.22 -18.00
C LEU A 98 15.43 12.64 -17.37
N VAL A 99 15.43 13.04 -16.11
CA VAL A 99 14.27 13.59 -15.39
C VAL A 99 13.73 14.84 -16.08
N GLY A 100 14.61 15.69 -16.59
CA GLY A 100 14.25 16.92 -17.29
C GLY A 100 13.47 16.73 -18.58
N LYS A 101 13.56 15.57 -19.23
CA LYS A 101 12.89 15.32 -20.52
C LYS A 101 11.36 15.46 -20.43
N MET A 102 10.74 14.91 -19.38
CA MET A 102 9.29 15.00 -19.18
C MET A 102 8.87 16.43 -18.86
N ASN A 103 9.61 17.12 -18.01
CA ASN A 103 9.40 18.55 -17.74
C ASN A 103 9.48 19.41 -19.00
N GLY A 104 10.50 19.15 -19.85
CA GLY A 104 10.69 19.84 -21.11
C GLY A 104 9.52 19.63 -22.08
N LEU A 105 9.02 18.40 -22.22
CA LEU A 105 7.87 18.09 -23.07
C LEU A 105 6.60 18.79 -22.56
N PHE A 106 6.32 18.77 -21.27
CA PHE A 106 5.14 19.43 -20.70
C PHE A 106 5.26 20.94 -20.80
N ARG A 107 6.45 21.51 -20.65
CA ARG A 107 6.70 22.93 -20.87
C ARG A 107 6.48 23.32 -22.32
N LYS A 108 6.86 22.47 -23.27
CA LYS A 108 6.62 22.66 -24.70
C LYS A 108 5.12 22.74 -25.01
N ILE A 109 4.27 21.93 -24.36
CA ILE A 109 2.81 22.02 -24.48
C ILE A 109 2.31 23.38 -24.00
N GLU A 110 2.83 23.92 -22.91
CA GLU A 110 2.44 25.22 -22.36
C GLU A 110 2.82 26.43 -23.22
N THR A 111 3.90 26.32 -24.00
CA THR A 111 4.51 27.46 -24.69
C THR A 111 4.48 27.37 -26.21
N ASN A 112 3.78 26.39 -26.78
CA ASN A 112 3.76 26.14 -28.22
C ASN A 112 2.87 27.10 -29.05
N GLY A 113 2.14 27.98 -28.38
CA GLY A 113 1.32 29.00 -29.04
C GLY A 113 -0.08 28.52 -29.48
N LYS A 114 -0.45 27.25 -29.20
CA LYS A 114 -1.82 26.74 -29.44
C LYS A 114 -2.47 26.28 -28.15
N PRO A 115 -3.79 26.52 -27.96
CA PRO A 115 -4.50 26.12 -26.76
C PRO A 115 -4.64 24.59 -26.70
N TRP A 116 -4.26 24.01 -25.58
CA TRP A 116 -4.45 22.60 -25.25
C TRP A 116 -5.45 22.45 -24.10
N VAL A 117 -6.42 21.56 -24.25
CA VAL A 117 -7.40 21.25 -23.22
C VAL A 117 -7.34 19.76 -22.88
N SER A 118 -7.10 19.43 -21.63
CA SER A 118 -7.22 18.06 -21.13
C SER A 118 -8.67 17.73 -20.80
N ALA A 119 -9.22 16.68 -21.41
CA ALA A 119 -10.57 16.16 -21.18
C ALA A 119 -10.46 14.86 -20.36
N ILE A 120 -10.62 14.97 -19.04
CA ILE A 120 -10.34 13.90 -18.05
C ILE A 120 -11.60 13.05 -17.89
N ASN A 121 -11.60 11.87 -18.53
CA ASN A 121 -12.75 10.94 -18.56
C ASN A 121 -12.76 9.91 -17.42
N GLY A 122 -11.66 9.75 -16.68
CA GLY A 122 -11.51 8.73 -15.65
C GLY A 122 -10.40 9.05 -14.65
N THR A 123 -9.85 8.01 -14.02
CA THR A 123 -8.72 8.13 -13.09
C THR A 123 -7.50 8.74 -13.78
N CYS A 124 -7.00 9.87 -13.24
CA CYS A 124 -5.88 10.66 -13.74
C CYS A 124 -4.88 10.88 -12.61
N MET A 125 -3.76 10.17 -12.64
CA MET A 125 -2.80 10.14 -11.52
C MET A 125 -1.37 10.41 -11.96
N GLY A 126 -0.58 11.02 -11.06
CA GLY A 126 0.84 11.21 -11.23
C GLY A 126 1.18 12.02 -12.47
N GLY A 127 2.18 11.59 -13.25
CA GLY A 127 2.58 12.26 -14.49
C GLY A 127 1.45 12.56 -15.47
N ALA A 128 0.36 11.80 -15.46
CA ALA A 128 -0.81 12.09 -16.31
C ALA A 128 -1.59 13.32 -15.82
N PHE A 129 -1.64 13.52 -14.51
CA PHE A 129 -2.21 14.77 -13.99
C PHE A 129 -1.24 15.93 -14.17
N GLU A 130 0.07 15.70 -14.10
CA GLU A 130 1.08 16.73 -14.42
C GLU A 130 0.99 17.19 -15.89
N LEU A 131 0.76 16.25 -16.84
CA LEU A 131 0.44 16.58 -18.23
C LEU A 131 -0.86 17.42 -18.32
N SER A 132 -1.91 17.01 -17.61
CA SER A 132 -3.17 17.74 -17.60
C SER A 132 -3.00 19.16 -17.04
N LEU A 133 -2.15 19.33 -16.02
CA LEU A 133 -1.80 20.64 -15.44
C LEU A 133 -1.01 21.51 -16.41
N ALA A 134 -0.24 20.93 -17.34
CA ALA A 134 0.47 21.62 -18.40
C ALA A 134 -0.44 22.03 -19.57
N CYS A 135 -1.67 21.52 -19.67
CA CYS A 135 -2.67 22.00 -20.60
C CYS A 135 -3.26 23.32 -20.11
N HIS A 136 -3.60 24.22 -21.05
CA HIS A 136 -4.19 25.54 -20.76
C HIS A 136 -5.59 25.42 -20.15
N GLY A 137 -6.38 24.42 -20.62
CA GLY A 137 -7.71 24.10 -20.09
C GLY A 137 -7.79 22.69 -19.54
N ARG A 138 -8.67 22.46 -18.56
CA ARG A 138 -8.97 21.15 -17.97
C ARG A 138 -10.47 21.00 -17.75
N VAL A 139 -11.07 20.02 -18.40
CA VAL A 139 -12.46 19.62 -18.21
C VAL A 139 -12.49 18.20 -17.67
N ALA A 140 -13.24 17.92 -16.62
CA ALA A 140 -13.35 16.59 -16.05
C ALA A 140 -14.79 16.07 -16.12
N SER A 141 -14.95 14.76 -16.30
CA SER A 141 -16.25 14.10 -16.19
C SER A 141 -16.74 14.09 -14.73
N SER A 142 -18.06 14.22 -14.52
CA SER A 142 -18.74 14.08 -13.22
C SER A 142 -18.77 12.65 -12.72
N ALA A 143 -18.38 11.67 -13.53
CA ALA A 143 -18.42 10.26 -13.19
C ALA A 143 -17.67 9.95 -11.89
N LYS A 144 -18.23 9.11 -11.02
CA LYS A 144 -17.63 8.69 -9.74
C LYS A 144 -16.25 8.01 -9.90
N SER A 145 -15.99 7.44 -11.08
CA SER A 145 -14.70 6.81 -11.43
C SER A 145 -13.57 7.83 -11.60
N VAL A 146 -13.88 9.12 -11.80
CA VAL A 146 -12.86 10.17 -11.91
C VAL A 146 -12.19 10.37 -10.54
N LYS A 147 -10.90 10.08 -10.51
CA LYS A 147 -10.01 10.32 -9.37
C LYS A 147 -8.78 11.06 -9.86
N ILE A 148 -8.51 12.20 -9.26
CA ILE A 148 -7.38 13.08 -9.64
C ILE A 148 -6.40 13.11 -8.47
N ALA A 149 -5.13 12.75 -8.69
CA ALA A 149 -4.15 12.69 -7.61
C ALA A 149 -2.71 12.85 -8.10
N LEU A 150 -1.84 13.25 -7.16
CA LEU A 150 -0.38 13.13 -7.24
C LEU A 150 0.08 12.23 -6.08
N PRO A 151 0.00 10.88 -6.25
CA PRO A 151 0.17 9.93 -5.16
C PRO A 151 1.62 9.47 -4.94
N GLU A 152 2.59 10.05 -5.63
CA GLU A 152 3.99 9.64 -5.72
C GLU A 152 4.66 9.50 -4.34
N VAL A 153 4.26 10.33 -3.38
CA VAL A 153 4.81 10.29 -1.99
C VAL A 153 4.56 8.94 -1.30
N LYS A 154 3.49 8.22 -1.68
CA LYS A 154 3.16 6.91 -1.12
C LYS A 154 4.15 5.81 -1.52
N VAL A 155 4.90 6.05 -2.57
CA VAL A 155 5.93 5.13 -3.07
C VAL A 155 7.35 5.70 -2.95
N GLY A 156 7.52 6.73 -2.10
CA GLY A 156 8.82 7.28 -1.74
C GLY A 156 9.44 8.29 -2.69
N ILE A 157 8.71 8.71 -3.74
CA ILE A 157 9.08 9.81 -4.62
C ILE A 157 8.05 10.95 -4.51
N PHE A 158 8.14 11.96 -5.37
CA PHE A 158 7.17 13.06 -5.41
C PHE A 158 6.91 13.47 -6.87
N PRO A 159 5.93 14.35 -7.16
CA PRO A 159 5.65 14.80 -8.53
C PRO A 159 6.87 15.45 -9.16
N GLY A 160 7.45 14.84 -10.19
CA GLY A 160 8.73 15.24 -10.78
C GLY A 160 8.65 15.76 -12.22
N ALA A 161 7.42 15.99 -12.73
CA ALA A 161 7.19 16.53 -14.07
C ALA A 161 6.47 17.91 -14.02
N GLY A 162 6.78 18.72 -13.01
CA GLY A 162 6.26 20.07 -12.82
C GLY A 162 5.04 20.14 -11.91
N GLY A 163 4.62 19.04 -11.29
CA GLY A 163 3.44 18.98 -10.43
C GLY A 163 3.55 19.89 -9.21
N THR A 164 4.71 19.91 -8.54
CA THR A 164 4.90 20.78 -7.36
C THR A 164 4.77 22.25 -7.70
N GLN A 165 5.19 22.62 -8.90
CA GLN A 165 5.21 24.00 -9.37
C GLN A 165 3.85 24.46 -9.93
N ARG A 166 3.15 23.56 -10.64
CA ARG A 166 1.84 23.88 -11.23
C ARG A 166 0.73 23.88 -10.19
N VAL A 167 0.67 22.87 -9.33
CA VAL A 167 -0.37 22.81 -8.28
C VAL A 167 -0.27 24.01 -7.34
N SER A 168 0.93 24.39 -6.88
CA SER A 168 1.13 25.51 -5.97
C SER A 168 0.89 26.89 -6.59
N ARG A 169 0.73 26.96 -7.94
CA ARG A 169 0.38 28.15 -8.68
C ARG A 169 -1.09 28.20 -9.12
N LEU A 170 -1.80 27.09 -9.00
CA LEU A 170 -3.24 27.01 -9.30
C LEU A 170 -4.12 27.06 -8.06
N THR A 171 -3.63 26.53 -6.95
CA THR A 171 -4.30 26.60 -5.64
C THR A 171 -3.37 27.22 -4.60
N ASP A 172 -3.87 27.47 -3.38
CA ASP A 172 -3.04 27.99 -2.30
C ASP A 172 -1.97 26.98 -1.85
N ALA A 173 -0.85 27.47 -1.29
CA ALA A 173 0.29 26.65 -0.91
C ALA A 173 -0.06 25.59 0.15
N GLN A 174 -0.97 25.87 1.08
CA GLN A 174 -1.38 24.92 2.11
C GLN A 174 -2.14 23.74 1.50
N SER A 175 -3.12 24.01 0.64
CA SER A 175 -3.88 22.96 -0.07
C SER A 175 -2.97 22.16 -1.00
N ALA A 176 -2.03 22.81 -1.70
CA ALA A 176 -1.04 22.16 -2.55
C ALA A 176 -0.15 21.20 -1.74
N LEU A 177 0.42 21.67 -0.63
CA LEU A 177 1.25 20.84 0.26
C LEU A 177 0.46 19.67 0.82
N GLN A 178 -0.77 19.90 1.32
CA GLN A 178 -1.60 18.82 1.86
C GLN A 178 -1.89 17.75 0.81
N MET A 179 -2.26 18.14 -0.42
CA MET A 179 -2.55 17.21 -1.51
C MET A 179 -1.33 16.34 -1.84
N MET A 180 -0.16 16.96 -2.01
CA MET A 180 1.05 16.25 -2.47
C MET A 180 1.75 15.46 -1.37
N THR A 181 1.81 15.97 -0.13
CA THR A 181 2.47 15.26 0.99
C THR A 181 1.66 14.08 1.52
N THR A 182 0.33 14.06 1.27
CA THR A 182 -0.52 12.91 1.64
C THR A 182 -0.83 12.00 0.46
N GLY A 183 -0.63 12.46 -0.78
CA GLY A 183 -1.00 11.72 -1.99
C GLY A 183 -2.49 11.40 -2.05
N GLN A 184 -3.37 12.28 -1.50
CA GLN A 184 -4.82 12.05 -1.49
C GLN A 184 -5.42 12.17 -2.88
N SER A 185 -6.45 11.35 -3.15
CA SER A 185 -7.23 11.44 -4.38
C SER A 185 -8.39 12.44 -4.20
N LEU A 186 -8.60 13.28 -5.20
CA LEU A 186 -9.68 14.25 -5.28
C LEU A 186 -10.77 13.72 -6.22
N THR A 187 -12.02 14.02 -5.93
CA THR A 187 -13.11 13.94 -6.92
C THR A 187 -13.02 15.10 -7.91
N ALA A 188 -13.63 14.98 -9.08
CA ALA A 188 -13.68 16.08 -10.06
C ALA A 188 -14.19 17.40 -9.45
N GLN A 189 -15.24 17.34 -8.63
CA GLN A 189 -15.81 18.53 -7.96
C GLN A 189 -14.83 19.14 -6.96
N ARG A 190 -14.11 18.32 -6.19
CA ARG A 190 -13.11 18.83 -5.25
C ARG A 190 -11.92 19.44 -5.99
N ALA A 191 -11.47 18.85 -7.09
CA ALA A 191 -10.43 19.40 -7.94
C ALA A 191 -10.84 20.76 -8.55
N LYS A 192 -12.11 20.88 -8.98
CA LYS A 192 -12.66 22.17 -9.42
C LYS A 192 -12.65 23.22 -8.32
N ALA A 193 -13.09 22.86 -7.11
CA ALA A 193 -13.09 23.76 -5.96
C ALA A 193 -11.67 24.23 -5.56
N MET A 194 -10.63 23.48 -5.95
CA MET A 194 -9.22 23.83 -5.77
C MET A 194 -8.59 24.51 -7.00
N ASN A 195 -9.37 24.92 -8.00
CA ASN A 195 -8.92 25.50 -9.28
C ASN A 195 -7.99 24.59 -10.11
N LEU A 196 -7.93 23.31 -9.81
CA LEU A 196 -7.13 22.33 -10.54
C LEU A 196 -7.85 21.84 -11.80
N VAL A 197 -9.17 22.00 -11.87
CA VAL A 197 -10.04 21.70 -13.01
C VAL A 197 -10.96 22.90 -13.23
N HIS A 198 -11.14 23.33 -14.49
CA HIS A 198 -11.96 24.50 -14.84
C HIS A 198 -13.46 24.15 -14.85
N GLN A 199 -13.82 23.01 -15.43
CA GLN A 199 -15.21 22.59 -15.58
C GLN A 199 -15.38 21.11 -15.21
N VAL A 200 -16.55 20.79 -14.65
CA VAL A 200 -17.00 19.42 -14.46
C VAL A 200 -18.33 19.28 -15.17
N VAL A 201 -18.43 18.30 -16.08
CA VAL A 201 -19.56 18.07 -16.97
C VAL A 201 -19.96 16.60 -16.99
N GLU A 202 -21.16 16.29 -17.51
CA GLU A 202 -21.57 14.92 -17.67
C GLU A 202 -20.66 14.17 -18.68
N PRO A 203 -20.52 12.83 -18.56
CA PRO A 203 -19.56 12.07 -19.36
C PRO A 203 -19.70 12.26 -20.87
N ASP A 204 -20.93 12.33 -21.37
CA ASP A 204 -21.28 12.52 -22.78
C ASP A 204 -20.98 13.92 -23.31
N GLN A 205 -20.86 14.92 -22.43
CA GLN A 205 -20.56 16.30 -22.74
C GLN A 205 -19.05 16.63 -22.67
N LEU A 206 -18.20 15.68 -22.24
CA LEU A 206 -16.80 15.94 -21.91
C LEU A 206 -16.01 16.52 -23.10
N ILE A 207 -16.06 15.88 -24.25
CA ILE A 207 -15.29 16.30 -25.45
C ILE A 207 -15.86 17.58 -26.05
N SER A 208 -17.21 17.73 -26.11
CA SER A 208 -17.84 18.93 -26.61
C SER A 208 -17.52 20.15 -25.73
N ALA A 209 -17.53 20.01 -24.41
CA ALA A 209 -17.16 21.09 -23.50
C ALA A 209 -15.68 21.49 -23.62
N ALA A 210 -14.79 20.52 -23.81
CA ALA A 210 -13.37 20.79 -24.03
C ALA A 210 -13.12 21.54 -25.36
N LYS A 211 -13.79 21.14 -26.43
CA LYS A 211 -13.75 21.86 -27.72
C LYS A 211 -14.36 23.26 -27.60
N GLN A 212 -15.47 23.40 -26.88
CA GLN A 212 -16.12 24.69 -26.67
C GLN A 212 -15.21 25.69 -25.93
N MET A 213 -14.45 25.22 -24.94
CA MET A 213 -13.48 26.07 -24.24
C MET A 213 -12.42 26.68 -25.20
N ILE A 214 -11.98 25.93 -26.21
CA ILE A 214 -11.08 26.46 -27.26
C ILE A 214 -11.81 27.48 -28.13
N LYS A 215 -13.06 27.20 -28.55
CA LYS A 215 -13.88 28.09 -29.38
C LYS A 215 -14.22 29.41 -28.68
N ASP A 216 -14.35 29.39 -27.35
CA ASP A 216 -14.59 30.54 -26.50
C ASP A 216 -13.33 31.43 -26.34
N GLY A 217 -12.25 31.10 -27.01
CA GLY A 217 -11.02 31.88 -27.05
C GLY A 217 -10.05 31.63 -25.91
N LEU A 218 -9.94 30.39 -25.46
CA LEU A 218 -8.91 29.99 -24.49
C LEU A 218 -7.52 30.41 -25.00
N LYS A 219 -6.83 31.22 -24.21
CA LYS A 219 -5.48 31.69 -24.55
C LYS A 219 -4.46 30.55 -24.40
N PRO A 220 -3.49 30.43 -25.34
CA PRO A 220 -2.39 29.45 -25.23
C PRO A 220 -1.26 29.98 -24.33
N VAL A 221 -1.60 30.43 -23.13
CA VAL A 221 -0.68 31.01 -22.15
C VAL A 221 -1.05 30.47 -20.76
N ALA A 222 -0.10 29.85 -20.11
CA ALA A 222 -0.30 29.40 -18.74
C ALA A 222 -0.35 30.59 -17.78
N PRO A 223 -1.12 30.55 -16.68
CA PRO A 223 -1.27 31.65 -15.75
C PRO A 223 0.06 32.23 -15.24
N TRP A 224 1.05 31.42 -14.99
CA TRP A 224 2.39 31.82 -14.51
C TRP A 224 3.28 32.48 -15.58
N ASP A 225 2.89 32.42 -16.83
CA ASP A 225 3.57 33.09 -17.93
C ASP A 225 2.92 34.50 -18.23
N GLU A 226 1.78 34.78 -17.62
CA GLU A 226 1.15 36.08 -17.75
C GLU A 226 1.88 37.16 -16.94
N ARG A 227 2.03 38.35 -17.51
CA ARG A 227 2.68 39.46 -16.81
C ARG A 227 1.88 39.85 -15.55
N GLY A 228 2.58 39.84 -14.40
CA GLY A 228 1.97 40.23 -13.12
C GLY A 228 1.22 39.09 -12.43
N PHE A 229 1.42 37.85 -12.87
CA PHE A 229 0.87 36.67 -12.18
C PHE A 229 1.20 36.67 -10.69
N LYS A 230 0.20 36.35 -9.86
CA LYS A 230 0.35 36.14 -8.42
C LYS A 230 -0.24 34.78 -8.05
N ALA A 231 0.54 33.95 -7.38
CA ALA A 231 0.04 32.68 -6.89
C ALA A 231 -1.14 32.86 -5.92
N PRO A 232 -2.15 31.99 -5.96
CA PRO A 232 -3.29 32.04 -5.03
C PRO A 232 -2.81 32.02 -3.56
N GLY A 233 -3.44 32.81 -2.71
CA GLY A 233 -2.99 33.00 -1.31
C GLY A 233 -1.78 33.94 -1.15
N GLY A 234 -1.23 34.43 -2.27
CA GLY A 234 -0.05 35.29 -2.30
C GLY A 234 1.27 34.57 -2.21
N GLY A 235 2.36 35.30 -2.34
CA GLY A 235 3.72 34.73 -2.22
C GLY A 235 4.07 34.38 -0.79
N ILE A 236 5.29 33.86 -0.60
CA ILE A 236 5.77 33.38 0.71
C ILE A 236 5.91 34.47 1.80
N TRP A 237 5.88 35.73 1.40
CA TRP A 237 6.01 36.91 2.27
C TRP A 237 4.69 37.53 2.71
N THR A 238 3.56 36.84 2.47
CA THR A 238 2.24 37.33 2.91
C THR A 238 1.98 36.96 4.39
N PRO A 239 1.05 37.67 5.09
CA PRO A 239 0.68 37.34 6.45
C PRO A 239 0.20 35.89 6.61
N ALA A 240 -0.55 35.35 5.66
CA ALA A 240 -0.98 33.95 5.66
C ALA A 240 0.21 32.99 5.52
N ALA A 241 1.17 33.28 4.67
CA ALA A 241 2.39 32.51 4.50
C ALA A 241 3.27 32.53 5.75
N ALA A 242 3.32 33.65 6.47
CA ALA A 242 4.07 33.76 7.72
C ALA A 242 3.62 32.77 8.82
N GLN A 243 2.39 32.28 8.76
CA GLN A 243 1.89 31.23 9.65
C GLN A 243 2.17 29.83 9.09
N LEU A 244 2.11 29.65 7.79
CA LEU A 244 2.29 28.34 7.14
C LEU A 244 3.74 27.85 7.22
N TRP A 245 4.70 28.64 6.76
CA TRP A 245 6.07 28.17 6.54
C TRP A 245 6.83 27.78 7.80
N PRO A 246 6.72 28.49 8.94
CA PRO A 246 7.34 28.03 10.18
C PRO A 246 6.68 26.74 10.74
N ALA A 247 5.37 26.55 10.52
CA ALA A 247 4.63 25.42 11.05
C ALA A 247 4.76 24.15 10.16
N ALA A 248 4.85 24.29 8.84
CA ALA A 248 4.81 23.17 7.90
C ALA A 248 5.93 22.13 8.14
N PRO A 249 7.23 22.48 8.40
CA PRO A 249 8.25 21.51 8.72
C PRO A 249 7.97 20.73 10.00
N ALA A 250 7.44 21.40 11.04
CA ALA A 250 7.11 20.75 12.30
C ALA A 250 5.93 19.78 12.16
N ILE A 251 4.90 20.17 11.41
CA ILE A 251 3.75 19.31 11.09
C ILE A 251 4.25 18.08 10.29
N LEU A 252 5.05 18.30 9.25
CA LEU A 252 5.58 17.23 8.43
C LEU A 252 6.46 16.28 9.26
N ARG A 253 7.31 16.80 10.14
CA ARG A 253 8.13 15.98 11.03
C ARG A 253 7.28 15.16 12.01
N ARG A 254 6.20 15.74 12.54
CA ARG A 254 5.26 15.02 13.42
C ARG A 254 4.61 13.85 12.69
N GLU A 255 4.20 14.04 11.43
CA GLU A 255 3.49 13.01 10.64
C GLU A 255 4.45 11.92 10.09
N SER A 256 5.69 12.29 9.78
CA SER A 256 6.66 11.42 9.09
C SER A 256 7.80 10.91 9.99
N ALA A 257 7.91 11.42 11.21
CA ALA A 257 9.06 11.25 12.10
C ALA A 257 10.42 11.61 11.44
N GLY A 258 10.41 12.24 10.26
CA GLY A 258 11.60 12.54 9.46
C GLY A 258 12.08 11.40 8.56
N ASN A 259 11.34 10.31 8.47
CA ASN A 259 11.75 9.10 7.75
C ASN A 259 11.46 9.14 6.23
N TYR A 260 10.73 10.15 5.74
CA TYR A 260 10.29 10.22 4.35
C TYR A 260 10.86 11.46 3.64
N PRO A 261 12.03 11.36 3.00
CA PRO A 261 12.71 12.50 2.39
C PRO A 261 11.89 13.13 1.24
N ALA A 262 11.09 12.35 0.52
CA ALA A 262 10.23 12.85 -0.56
C ALA A 262 9.20 13.89 -0.07
N ALA A 263 8.61 13.68 1.10
CA ALA A 263 7.66 14.63 1.67
C ALA A 263 8.33 15.98 2.03
N LEU A 264 9.55 15.93 2.54
CA LEU A 264 10.35 17.14 2.79
C LEU A 264 10.78 17.82 1.49
N ALA A 265 11.10 17.05 0.44
CA ALA A 265 11.41 17.59 -0.88
C ALA A 265 10.24 18.35 -1.49
N ILE A 266 8.99 17.86 -1.36
CA ILE A 266 7.77 18.60 -1.77
C ILE A 266 7.73 19.97 -1.10
N LEU A 267 7.92 20.02 0.23
CA LEU A 267 7.90 21.28 0.98
C LEU A 267 8.96 22.26 0.46
N LYS A 268 10.19 21.78 0.26
CA LYS A 268 11.28 22.59 -0.29
C LYS A 268 10.98 23.06 -1.71
N CYS A 269 10.51 22.20 -2.60
CA CYS A 269 10.16 22.57 -3.98
C CYS A 269 9.10 23.66 -4.05
N VAL A 270 8.07 23.59 -3.22
CA VAL A 270 7.01 24.61 -3.19
C VAL A 270 7.54 25.92 -2.61
N TYR A 271 8.28 25.84 -1.49
CA TYR A 271 8.83 27.03 -0.85
C TYR A 271 9.81 27.79 -1.74
N GLU A 272 10.81 27.10 -2.28
CA GLU A 272 11.82 27.72 -3.16
C GLU A 272 11.19 28.15 -4.49
N GLY A 273 10.37 27.27 -5.09
CA GLY A 273 9.81 27.48 -6.41
C GLY A 273 8.86 28.70 -6.49
N LEU A 274 8.07 28.96 -5.44
CA LEU A 274 7.17 30.13 -5.41
C LEU A 274 7.91 31.48 -5.36
N GLN A 275 9.22 31.48 -5.13
CA GLN A 275 10.08 32.67 -5.11
C GLN A 275 10.78 32.90 -6.45
N LEU A 276 10.65 32.00 -7.41
CA LEU A 276 11.45 31.98 -8.64
C LEU A 276 10.55 32.06 -9.89
N PRO A 277 11.09 32.55 -11.02
CA PRO A 277 10.45 32.37 -12.32
C PRO A 277 10.16 30.89 -12.59
N PHE A 278 9.08 30.61 -13.31
CA PHE A 278 8.54 29.25 -13.46
C PHE A 278 9.58 28.25 -14.01
N ASP A 279 10.33 28.60 -15.04
CA ASP A 279 11.33 27.73 -15.65
C ASP A 279 12.49 27.41 -14.69
N THR A 280 12.86 28.35 -13.82
CA THR A 280 13.85 28.13 -12.76
C THR A 280 13.27 27.26 -11.64
N ALA A 281 12.00 27.45 -11.31
CA ALA A 281 11.30 26.64 -10.33
C ALA A 281 11.17 25.16 -10.78
N LEU A 282 10.97 24.89 -12.08
CA LEU A 282 11.02 23.54 -12.63
C LEU A 282 12.41 22.89 -12.47
N LYS A 283 13.49 23.65 -12.60
CA LYS A 283 14.87 23.14 -12.35
C LYS A 283 15.11 22.84 -10.86
N VAL A 284 14.50 23.61 -9.95
CA VAL A 284 14.53 23.31 -8.51
C VAL A 284 13.84 21.98 -8.23
N GLU A 285 12.64 21.75 -8.78
CA GLU A 285 11.94 20.46 -8.67
C GLU A 285 12.78 19.32 -9.24
N GLN A 286 13.32 19.48 -10.45
CA GLN A 286 14.17 18.49 -11.12
C GLN A 286 15.39 18.11 -10.27
N ARG A 287 16.04 19.09 -9.61
CA ARG A 287 17.18 18.87 -8.70
C ARG A 287 16.77 18.01 -7.51
N TYR A 288 15.70 18.39 -6.80
CA TYR A 288 15.22 17.62 -5.65
C TYR A 288 14.71 16.24 -6.06
N PHE A 289 14.06 16.10 -7.22
CA PHE A 289 13.62 14.82 -7.71
C PHE A 289 14.79 13.87 -8.00
N THR A 290 15.85 14.38 -8.60
CA THR A 290 17.11 13.66 -8.81
C THR A 290 17.75 13.23 -7.48
N GLU A 291 17.75 14.09 -6.46
CA GLU A 291 18.21 13.76 -5.12
C GLU A 291 17.41 12.63 -4.50
N ILE A 292 16.07 12.70 -4.58
CA ILE A 292 15.17 11.67 -4.05
C ILE A 292 15.34 10.33 -4.77
N LEU A 293 15.45 10.32 -6.11
CA LEU A 293 15.71 9.09 -6.86
C LEU A 293 17.03 8.40 -6.47
N ARG A 294 17.97 9.13 -5.89
CA ARG A 294 19.25 8.59 -5.40
C ARG A 294 19.16 8.08 -3.96
N SER A 295 18.07 8.35 -3.25
CA SER A 295 17.91 7.94 -1.86
C SER A 295 17.58 6.46 -1.73
N LYS A 296 18.05 5.85 -0.64
CA LYS A 296 17.74 4.45 -0.31
C LYS A 296 16.27 4.23 -0.01
N GLU A 297 15.61 5.23 0.59
CA GLU A 297 14.19 5.20 0.92
C GLU A 297 13.32 5.13 -0.35
N ALA A 298 13.60 5.97 -1.34
CA ALA A 298 12.87 5.92 -2.63
C ALA A 298 13.06 4.58 -3.34
N PHE A 299 14.31 4.10 -3.42
CA PHE A 299 14.60 2.80 -4.02
C PHE A 299 13.85 1.67 -3.32
N ALA A 300 13.91 1.63 -1.99
CA ALA A 300 13.29 0.58 -1.19
C ALA A 300 11.75 0.61 -1.30
N MET A 301 11.13 1.80 -1.17
CA MET A 301 9.68 1.95 -1.26
C MET A 301 9.15 1.63 -2.67
N ILE A 302 9.81 2.08 -3.73
CA ILE A 302 9.40 1.76 -5.10
C ILE A 302 9.49 0.26 -5.33
N ARG A 303 10.58 -0.39 -4.92
CA ARG A 303 10.74 -1.83 -5.07
C ARG A 303 9.59 -2.59 -4.44
N SER A 304 9.23 -2.28 -3.19
CA SER A 304 8.22 -3.04 -2.44
C SER A 304 6.80 -2.56 -2.69
N LEU A 305 6.51 -1.25 -2.51
CA LEU A 305 5.16 -0.71 -2.53
C LEU A 305 4.62 -0.42 -3.93
N PHE A 306 5.49 -0.42 -4.94
CA PHE A 306 5.06 -0.23 -6.32
C PHE A 306 5.31 -1.46 -7.17
N ILE A 307 6.56 -1.93 -7.27
CA ILE A 307 6.95 -3.05 -8.15
C ILE A 307 6.43 -4.38 -7.60
N SER A 308 6.91 -4.78 -6.41
CA SER A 308 6.59 -6.10 -5.84
C SER A 308 5.10 -6.27 -5.58
N MET A 309 4.42 -5.24 -5.07
CA MET A 309 2.95 -5.27 -4.89
C MET A 309 2.20 -5.54 -6.20
N GLN A 310 2.59 -4.88 -7.31
CA GLN A 310 1.95 -5.11 -8.60
C GLN A 310 2.25 -6.49 -9.16
N GLU A 311 3.48 -6.97 -9.04
CA GLU A 311 3.89 -8.30 -9.51
C GLU A 311 3.14 -9.40 -8.74
N LEU A 312 3.09 -9.31 -7.42
CA LEU A 312 2.34 -10.26 -6.58
C LEU A 312 0.84 -10.20 -6.88
N GLY A 313 0.26 -9.00 -6.98
CA GLY A 313 -1.15 -8.81 -7.32
C GLY A 313 -1.54 -9.31 -8.72
N LYS A 314 -0.60 -9.34 -9.66
CA LYS A 314 -0.78 -9.92 -11.00
C LYS A 314 -0.55 -11.43 -11.05
N GLY A 315 -0.25 -12.07 -9.92
CA GLY A 315 -0.11 -13.52 -9.81
C GLY A 315 1.29 -14.03 -10.10
N ALA A 316 2.35 -13.31 -9.73
CA ALA A 316 3.75 -13.76 -9.90
C ALA A 316 4.04 -15.14 -9.30
N ARG A 317 3.25 -15.55 -8.29
CA ARG A 317 3.35 -16.85 -7.62
C ARG A 317 2.31 -17.87 -8.10
N ARG A 318 1.50 -17.50 -9.11
CA ARG A 318 0.48 -18.41 -9.65
C ARG A 318 1.14 -19.54 -10.45
N PRO A 319 0.83 -20.82 -10.15
CA PRO A 319 1.39 -21.95 -10.89
C PRO A 319 1.12 -21.87 -12.38
N ALA A 320 2.15 -22.10 -13.19
CA ALA A 320 2.04 -22.14 -14.64
C ALA A 320 1.16 -23.34 -15.07
N GLY A 321 0.46 -23.20 -16.19
CA GLY A 321 -0.36 -24.28 -16.76
C GLY A 321 -1.72 -24.49 -16.09
N GLN A 322 -2.01 -23.86 -14.96
CA GLN A 322 -3.34 -23.94 -14.35
C GLN A 322 -4.32 -23.01 -15.08
N PRO A 323 -5.54 -23.47 -15.45
CA PRO A 323 -6.55 -22.63 -16.08
C PRO A 323 -6.99 -21.51 -15.14
N LYS A 324 -7.45 -20.37 -15.70
CA LYS A 324 -8.00 -19.28 -14.90
C LYS A 324 -9.29 -19.75 -14.22
N SER A 325 -9.44 -19.46 -12.94
CA SER A 325 -10.59 -19.92 -12.15
C SER A 325 -11.85 -19.11 -12.50
N ASP A 326 -12.96 -19.81 -12.82
CA ASP A 326 -14.29 -19.21 -12.99
C ASP A 326 -15.05 -19.25 -11.66
N LEU A 327 -14.65 -18.39 -10.73
CA LEU A 327 -15.30 -18.28 -9.42
C LEU A 327 -16.62 -17.55 -9.55
N LYS A 328 -17.71 -18.20 -9.12
CA LYS A 328 -19.09 -17.65 -9.11
C LYS A 328 -19.69 -17.68 -7.72
N HIS A 329 -19.48 -18.78 -6.99
CA HIS A 329 -20.09 -19.02 -5.69
C HIS A 329 -19.01 -19.40 -4.66
N VAL A 330 -18.99 -18.69 -3.54
CA VAL A 330 -18.07 -18.92 -2.41
C VAL A 330 -18.88 -19.23 -1.15
N GLY A 331 -18.55 -20.33 -0.51
CA GLY A 331 -19.04 -20.63 0.84
C GLY A 331 -18.17 -19.95 1.90
N VAL A 332 -18.77 -19.38 2.93
CA VAL A 332 -18.08 -18.89 4.12
C VAL A 332 -18.70 -19.56 5.34
N VAL A 333 -17.92 -20.35 6.08
CA VAL A 333 -18.38 -21.08 7.25
C VAL A 333 -17.83 -20.43 8.50
N GLY A 334 -18.74 -20.01 9.39
CA GLY A 334 -18.49 -19.15 10.53
C GLY A 334 -18.91 -17.71 10.21
N ALA A 335 -20.08 -17.29 10.70
CA ALA A 335 -20.64 -15.95 10.44
C ALA A 335 -20.26 -14.92 11.53
N GLY A 336 -19.19 -15.20 12.26
CA GLY A 336 -18.59 -14.27 13.22
C GLY A 336 -17.99 -13.04 12.51
N PHE A 337 -17.27 -12.22 13.27
CA PHE A 337 -16.67 -10.97 12.78
C PHE A 337 -15.81 -11.15 11.51
N MET A 338 -14.94 -12.18 11.48
CA MET A 338 -14.08 -12.45 10.32
C MET A 338 -14.89 -12.96 9.13
N GLY A 339 -15.73 -14.00 9.33
CA GLY A 339 -16.50 -14.58 8.24
C GLY A 339 -17.50 -13.62 7.62
N ALA A 340 -18.20 -12.82 8.41
CA ALA A 340 -19.09 -11.77 7.89
C ALA A 340 -18.32 -10.74 7.04
N SER A 341 -17.12 -10.33 7.49
CA SER A 341 -16.29 -9.40 6.73
C SER A 341 -15.72 -10.02 5.45
N ILE A 342 -15.36 -11.33 5.46
CA ILE A 342 -14.95 -12.09 4.26
C ILE A 342 -16.13 -12.17 3.28
N ALA A 343 -17.34 -12.51 3.78
CA ALA A 343 -18.56 -12.56 2.96
C ALA A 343 -18.86 -11.20 2.29
N TYR A 344 -18.73 -10.10 3.04
CA TYR A 344 -18.91 -8.75 2.51
C TYR A 344 -17.94 -8.43 1.37
N VAL A 345 -16.61 -8.61 1.57
CA VAL A 345 -15.64 -8.27 0.51
C VAL A 345 -15.78 -9.17 -0.71
N THR A 346 -16.23 -10.41 -0.53
CA THR A 346 -16.50 -11.38 -1.60
C THR A 346 -17.72 -10.96 -2.42
N ALA A 347 -18.83 -10.62 -1.76
CA ALA A 347 -20.06 -10.16 -2.43
C ALA A 347 -19.85 -8.79 -3.12
N ALA A 348 -19.04 -7.91 -2.56
CA ALA A 348 -18.76 -6.59 -3.12
C ALA A 348 -18.03 -6.63 -4.49
N VAL A 349 -17.43 -7.76 -4.85
CA VAL A 349 -16.81 -7.96 -6.18
C VAL A 349 -17.68 -8.79 -7.13
N GLY A 350 -18.96 -9.01 -6.77
CA GLY A 350 -19.97 -9.64 -7.63
C GLY A 350 -20.04 -11.16 -7.52
N LEU A 351 -19.44 -11.78 -6.50
CA LEU A 351 -19.57 -13.22 -6.23
C LEU A 351 -20.77 -13.49 -5.33
N ASP A 352 -21.46 -14.60 -5.57
CA ASP A 352 -22.51 -15.09 -4.68
C ASP A 352 -21.87 -15.76 -3.46
N VAL A 353 -22.47 -15.56 -2.28
CA VAL A 353 -21.92 -16.04 -1.00
C VAL A 353 -22.98 -16.77 -0.21
N THR A 354 -22.70 -18.02 0.15
CA THR A 354 -23.42 -18.72 1.20
C THR A 354 -22.68 -18.53 2.53
N LEU A 355 -23.31 -17.84 3.50
CA LEU A 355 -22.76 -17.56 4.82
C LEU A 355 -23.38 -18.53 5.84
N ILE A 356 -22.57 -19.48 6.32
CA ILE A 356 -23.03 -20.54 7.22
C ILE A 356 -22.58 -20.28 8.64
N ASP A 357 -23.45 -20.57 9.61
CA ASP A 357 -23.09 -20.72 11.02
C ASP A 357 -23.86 -21.90 11.64
N ARG A 358 -23.63 -22.17 12.94
CA ARG A 358 -24.19 -23.30 13.68
C ARG A 358 -25.71 -23.35 13.66
N ASP A 359 -26.38 -22.22 13.55
CA ASP A 359 -27.82 -22.08 13.50
C ASP A 359 -28.21 -20.85 12.65
N GLU A 360 -29.50 -20.76 12.26
CA GLU A 360 -30.04 -19.68 11.43
C GLU A 360 -29.91 -18.29 12.09
N GLU A 361 -30.03 -18.21 13.42
CA GLU A 361 -29.90 -16.94 14.16
C GLU A 361 -28.48 -16.41 14.06
N ALA A 362 -27.48 -17.25 14.28
CA ALA A 362 -26.06 -16.88 14.16
C ALA A 362 -25.69 -16.48 12.71
N ALA A 363 -26.20 -17.20 11.71
CA ALA A 363 -25.99 -16.87 10.31
C ALA A 363 -26.64 -15.52 9.93
N ALA A 364 -27.87 -15.26 10.40
CA ALA A 364 -28.58 -14.00 10.19
C ALA A 364 -27.87 -12.82 10.87
N LYS A 365 -27.31 -13.02 12.07
CA LYS A 365 -26.51 -12.02 12.78
C LYS A 365 -25.24 -11.66 11.99
N GLY A 366 -24.62 -12.64 11.33
CA GLY A 366 -23.49 -12.40 10.42
C GLY A 366 -23.89 -11.51 9.24
N LYS A 367 -25.10 -11.75 8.64
CA LYS A 367 -25.62 -10.88 7.59
C LYS A 367 -25.88 -9.46 8.09
N THR A 368 -26.40 -9.29 9.30
CA THR A 368 -26.57 -7.96 9.92
C THR A 368 -25.24 -7.22 10.07
N THR A 369 -24.15 -7.95 10.34
CA THR A 369 -22.79 -7.35 10.34
C THR A 369 -22.43 -6.84 8.93
N CYS A 370 -22.73 -7.61 7.88
CA CYS A 370 -22.53 -7.16 6.48
C CYS A 370 -23.35 -5.91 6.15
N GLU A 371 -24.61 -5.83 6.62
CA GLU A 371 -25.47 -4.65 6.47
C GLU A 371 -24.83 -3.40 7.09
N GLY A 372 -24.23 -3.53 8.29
CA GLY A 372 -23.49 -2.47 8.94
C GLY A 372 -22.28 -1.99 8.13
N LEU A 373 -21.53 -2.91 7.47
CA LEU A 373 -20.39 -2.57 6.62
C LEU A 373 -20.84 -1.86 5.33
N VAL A 374 -21.92 -2.32 4.71
CA VAL A 374 -22.55 -1.68 3.54
C VAL A 374 -23.01 -0.28 3.91
N LYS A 375 -23.79 -0.14 5.01
CA LYS A 375 -24.26 1.15 5.49
C LYS A 375 -23.09 2.13 5.72
N GLY A 376 -22.01 1.67 6.38
CA GLY A 376 -20.82 2.49 6.61
C GLY A 376 -20.09 2.91 5.31
N SER A 377 -20.23 2.14 4.22
CA SER A 377 -19.69 2.48 2.89
C SER A 377 -20.59 3.48 2.17
N VAL A 378 -21.91 3.34 2.27
CA VAL A 378 -22.90 4.28 1.72
C VAL A 378 -22.79 5.64 2.42
N ASP A 379 -22.78 5.67 3.74
CA ASP A 379 -22.67 6.90 4.55
C ASP A 379 -21.38 7.70 4.21
N LYS A 380 -20.32 7.02 3.78
CA LYS A 380 -19.04 7.64 3.34
C LYS A 380 -18.99 7.95 1.83
N GLY A 381 -20.10 7.76 1.10
CA GLY A 381 -20.18 8.00 -0.33
C GLY A 381 -19.27 7.09 -1.20
N ARG A 382 -18.86 5.93 -0.66
CA ARG A 382 -18.04 4.94 -1.38
C ARG A 382 -18.87 4.01 -2.25
N MET A 383 -20.15 3.93 -1.97
CA MET A 383 -21.14 3.04 -2.61
C MET A 383 -22.49 3.75 -2.66
N THR A 384 -23.31 3.52 -3.69
CA THR A 384 -24.71 3.98 -3.68
C THR A 384 -25.60 3.05 -2.84
N PRO A 385 -26.80 3.48 -2.42
CA PRO A 385 -27.75 2.60 -1.77
C PRO A 385 -28.09 1.37 -2.62
N GLU A 386 -28.26 1.53 -3.94
CA GLU A 386 -28.58 0.47 -4.91
C GLU A 386 -27.44 -0.54 -5.05
N GLU A 387 -26.20 -0.04 -5.15
CA GLU A 387 -24.99 -0.89 -5.14
C GLU A 387 -24.90 -1.67 -3.82
N GLY A 388 -25.21 -1.03 -2.69
CA GLY A 388 -25.25 -1.68 -1.37
C GLY A 388 -26.30 -2.79 -1.29
N ALA A 389 -27.50 -2.52 -1.78
CA ALA A 389 -28.59 -3.52 -1.84
C ALA A 389 -28.18 -4.72 -2.72
N ALA A 390 -27.52 -4.48 -3.88
CA ALA A 390 -27.04 -5.53 -4.76
C ALA A 390 -25.94 -6.41 -4.09
N VAL A 391 -25.05 -5.82 -3.28
CA VAL A 391 -24.07 -6.57 -2.49
C VAL A 391 -24.75 -7.47 -1.46
N LEU A 392 -25.72 -6.94 -0.71
CA LEU A 392 -26.43 -7.71 0.31
C LEU A 392 -27.31 -8.82 -0.28
N ALA A 393 -27.86 -8.62 -1.47
CA ALA A 393 -28.66 -9.65 -2.19
C ALA A 393 -27.82 -10.89 -2.57
N ARG A 394 -26.49 -10.75 -2.70
CA ARG A 394 -25.57 -11.86 -2.98
C ARG A 394 -25.20 -12.69 -1.77
N ILE A 395 -25.53 -12.25 -0.55
CA ILE A 395 -25.17 -12.97 0.69
C ILE A 395 -26.40 -13.70 1.21
N THR A 396 -26.37 -15.02 1.17
CA THR A 396 -27.43 -15.90 1.67
C THR A 396 -26.99 -16.52 3.01
N PRO A 397 -27.55 -16.08 4.15
CA PRO A 397 -27.27 -16.69 5.44
C PRO A 397 -28.06 -18.00 5.57
N THR A 398 -27.48 -19.06 6.12
CA THR A 398 -28.16 -20.31 6.41
C THR A 398 -27.35 -21.19 7.37
N SER A 399 -28.00 -22.18 7.98
CA SER A 399 -27.32 -23.27 8.72
C SER A 399 -27.17 -24.56 7.90
N ASP A 400 -27.79 -24.63 6.71
CA ASP A 400 -27.77 -25.79 5.86
C ASP A 400 -26.51 -25.89 4.98
N TYR A 401 -25.66 -26.85 5.25
CA TYR A 401 -24.45 -27.13 4.44
C TYR A 401 -24.77 -27.57 3.00
N ASN A 402 -26.00 -28.10 2.71
CA ASN A 402 -26.35 -28.43 1.34
C ASN A 402 -26.35 -27.24 0.37
N ALA A 403 -26.43 -26.02 0.89
CA ALA A 403 -26.30 -24.80 0.10
C ALA A 403 -24.88 -24.63 -0.51
N LEU A 404 -23.91 -25.43 -0.09
CA LEU A 404 -22.53 -25.41 -0.65
C LEU A 404 -22.34 -26.30 -1.88
N LYS A 405 -23.36 -27.04 -2.33
CA LYS A 405 -23.26 -27.97 -3.48
C LYS A 405 -22.83 -27.32 -4.80
N THR A 406 -22.90 -26.02 -4.92
CA THR A 406 -22.47 -25.26 -6.10
C THR A 406 -21.25 -24.35 -5.82
N ALA A 407 -20.67 -24.42 -4.63
CA ALA A 407 -19.53 -23.60 -4.26
C ALA A 407 -18.25 -24.07 -4.98
N ASN A 408 -17.51 -23.10 -5.53
CA ASN A 408 -16.19 -23.35 -6.14
C ASN A 408 -15.05 -23.31 -5.11
N LEU A 409 -15.26 -22.53 -4.05
CA LEU A 409 -14.33 -22.31 -2.94
C LEU A 409 -15.15 -22.21 -1.65
N VAL A 410 -14.68 -22.85 -0.59
CA VAL A 410 -15.22 -22.66 0.77
C VAL A 410 -14.13 -22.14 1.66
N ILE A 411 -14.41 -21.09 2.43
CA ILE A 411 -13.49 -20.48 3.40
C ILE A 411 -14.07 -20.69 4.80
N GLU A 412 -13.40 -21.46 5.62
CA GLU A 412 -13.75 -21.68 7.00
C GLU A 412 -13.13 -20.58 7.89
N ALA A 413 -13.97 -19.94 8.71
CA ALA A 413 -13.61 -18.88 9.65
C ALA A 413 -14.30 -19.09 11.02
N VAL A 414 -14.45 -20.35 11.45
CA VAL A 414 -15.02 -20.73 12.74
C VAL A 414 -14.01 -20.55 13.87
N PHE A 415 -14.40 -20.89 15.09
CA PHE A 415 -13.58 -20.73 16.27
C PHE A 415 -12.23 -21.48 16.13
N GLU A 416 -11.14 -20.93 16.68
CA GLU A 416 -9.77 -21.42 16.55
C GLU A 416 -9.54 -22.62 17.48
N ASP A 417 -10.24 -23.72 17.17
CA ASP A 417 -10.21 -24.99 17.89
C ASP A 417 -10.13 -26.16 16.91
N ARG A 418 -9.26 -27.14 17.17
CA ARG A 418 -8.99 -28.25 16.25
C ARG A 418 -10.20 -29.17 16.05
N ASP A 419 -10.96 -29.44 17.09
CA ASP A 419 -12.11 -30.34 17.02
C ASP A 419 -13.28 -29.67 16.31
N VAL A 420 -13.50 -28.37 16.56
CA VAL A 420 -14.51 -27.60 15.85
C VAL A 420 -14.17 -27.52 14.36
N LYS A 421 -12.92 -27.23 13.99
CA LYS A 421 -12.48 -27.20 12.58
C LYS A 421 -12.57 -28.56 11.92
N LYS A 422 -12.23 -29.66 12.61
CA LYS A 422 -12.40 -31.02 12.11
C LYS A 422 -13.83 -31.32 11.75
N ALA A 423 -14.78 -31.03 12.66
CA ALA A 423 -16.21 -31.26 12.40
C ALA A 423 -16.71 -30.45 11.20
N VAL A 424 -16.26 -29.20 11.03
CA VAL A 424 -16.61 -28.36 9.88
C VAL A 424 -16.01 -28.91 8.59
N ILE A 425 -14.75 -29.35 8.58
CA ILE A 425 -14.12 -29.98 7.41
C ILE A 425 -14.95 -31.18 6.95
N GLU A 426 -15.31 -32.07 7.86
CA GLU A 426 -16.10 -33.26 7.56
C GLU A 426 -17.49 -32.94 6.98
N GLN A 427 -18.19 -31.94 7.55
CA GLN A 427 -19.52 -31.51 7.09
C GLN A 427 -19.48 -30.85 5.72
N VAL A 428 -18.51 -29.97 5.50
CA VAL A 428 -18.35 -29.28 4.20
C VAL A 428 -17.99 -30.29 3.10
N GLU A 429 -17.01 -31.16 3.34
CA GLU A 429 -16.57 -32.13 2.32
C GLU A 429 -17.63 -33.19 1.97
N ALA A 430 -18.61 -33.43 2.85
CA ALA A 430 -19.73 -34.31 2.57
C ALA A 430 -20.63 -33.78 1.43
N VAL A 431 -20.63 -32.47 1.18
CA VAL A 431 -21.53 -31.82 0.19
C VAL A 431 -20.79 -31.06 -0.90
N LEU A 432 -19.50 -30.75 -0.67
CA LEU A 432 -18.71 -29.92 -1.59
C LEU A 432 -18.44 -30.66 -2.91
N PRO A 433 -18.66 -30.01 -4.08
CA PRO A 433 -18.41 -30.63 -5.39
C PRO A 433 -16.97 -31.13 -5.53
N GLU A 434 -16.79 -32.14 -6.38
CA GLU A 434 -15.46 -32.62 -6.75
C GLU A 434 -14.65 -31.47 -7.39
N GLY A 435 -13.43 -31.31 -6.94
CA GLY A 435 -12.52 -30.28 -7.44
C GLY A 435 -12.77 -28.86 -6.93
N ALA A 436 -13.75 -28.64 -6.06
CA ALA A 436 -13.87 -27.39 -5.31
C ALA A 436 -12.80 -27.33 -4.18
N ILE A 437 -12.33 -26.13 -3.88
CA ILE A 437 -11.24 -25.90 -2.92
C ILE A 437 -11.80 -25.61 -1.53
N PHE A 438 -11.20 -26.24 -0.52
CA PHE A 438 -11.43 -25.92 0.89
C PHE A 438 -10.27 -25.07 1.44
N ALA A 439 -10.59 -23.91 2.00
CA ALA A 439 -9.61 -23.01 2.60
C ALA A 439 -9.93 -22.79 4.09
N SER A 440 -8.89 -22.76 4.94
CA SER A 440 -9.03 -22.34 6.34
C SER A 440 -8.46 -20.95 6.55
N ASN A 441 -9.22 -20.07 7.25
CA ASN A 441 -8.77 -18.75 7.69
C ASN A 441 -8.12 -18.80 9.08
N THR A 442 -7.57 -19.93 9.48
CA THR A 442 -6.84 -20.05 10.76
C THR A 442 -5.70 -19.04 10.83
N SER A 443 -5.45 -18.51 12.02
CA SER A 443 -4.34 -17.56 12.26
C SER A 443 -3.07 -18.23 12.77
N THR A 444 -3.20 -19.41 13.42
CA THR A 444 -2.09 -20.02 14.16
C THR A 444 -1.94 -21.52 13.96
N LEU A 445 -3.02 -22.21 13.60
CA LEU A 445 -3.00 -23.67 13.47
C LEU A 445 -2.35 -24.08 12.14
N PRO A 446 -1.37 -24.98 12.14
CA PRO A 446 -0.72 -25.45 10.92
C PRO A 446 -1.73 -26.09 9.94
N ILE A 447 -1.70 -25.63 8.69
CA ILE A 447 -2.58 -26.10 7.61
C ILE A 447 -2.39 -27.60 7.36
N THR A 448 -1.16 -28.10 7.37
CA THR A 448 -0.84 -29.53 7.25
C THR A 448 -1.54 -30.37 8.33
N GLY A 449 -1.62 -29.81 9.54
CA GLY A 449 -2.31 -30.48 10.66
C GLY A 449 -3.83 -30.55 10.45
N LEU A 450 -4.43 -29.49 9.93
CA LEU A 450 -5.86 -29.43 9.63
C LEU A 450 -6.22 -30.31 8.42
N ALA A 451 -5.38 -30.30 7.38
CA ALA A 451 -5.57 -31.09 6.15
C ALA A 451 -5.63 -32.60 6.40
N LYS A 452 -5.07 -33.10 7.52
CA LYS A 452 -5.22 -34.52 7.90
C LYS A 452 -6.67 -34.96 8.15
N ASN A 453 -7.56 -34.01 8.42
CA ASN A 453 -9.00 -34.29 8.60
C ASN A 453 -9.76 -34.20 7.27
N SER A 454 -9.11 -33.79 6.20
CA SER A 454 -9.67 -33.70 4.86
C SER A 454 -9.51 -35.03 4.11
N LYS A 455 -10.51 -35.42 3.33
CA LYS A 455 -10.43 -36.54 2.37
C LYS A 455 -9.70 -36.14 1.08
N ARG A 456 -9.51 -34.84 0.87
CA ARG A 456 -8.91 -34.25 -0.34
C ARG A 456 -7.84 -33.23 0.02
N PRO A 457 -6.74 -33.65 0.71
CA PRO A 457 -5.71 -32.72 1.19
C PRO A 457 -5.01 -31.93 0.07
N VAL A 458 -5.05 -32.45 -1.17
CA VAL A 458 -4.55 -31.74 -2.36
C VAL A 458 -5.38 -30.49 -2.72
N ASP A 459 -6.69 -30.48 -2.39
CA ASP A 459 -7.60 -29.36 -2.57
C ASP A 459 -7.77 -28.50 -1.29
N PHE A 460 -6.90 -28.71 -0.28
CA PHE A 460 -6.93 -28.01 1.00
C PHE A 460 -5.80 -26.96 1.08
N ILE A 461 -6.14 -25.72 1.51
CA ILE A 461 -5.20 -24.59 1.54
C ILE A 461 -5.51 -23.64 2.71
N GLY A 462 -4.55 -22.82 3.11
CA GLY A 462 -4.79 -21.69 4.02
C GLY A 462 -5.04 -20.40 3.24
N ILE A 463 -6.05 -19.62 3.66
CA ILE A 463 -6.29 -18.24 3.21
C ILE A 463 -6.52 -17.38 4.44
N HIS A 464 -5.45 -16.80 4.97
CA HIS A 464 -5.48 -16.04 6.22
C HIS A 464 -5.69 -14.55 5.92
N PHE A 465 -6.82 -14.02 6.40
CA PHE A 465 -7.19 -12.61 6.33
C PHE A 465 -6.81 -11.89 7.63
N PHE A 466 -6.54 -10.60 7.48
CA PHE A 466 -6.23 -9.72 8.61
C PHE A 466 -7.42 -8.81 8.94
N SER A 467 -7.62 -8.55 10.22
CA SER A 467 -8.72 -7.72 10.74
C SER A 467 -8.33 -6.23 10.77
N PRO A 468 -9.23 -5.31 10.34
CA PRO A 468 -10.53 -5.52 9.69
C PRO A 468 -10.38 -5.92 8.21
N VAL A 469 -11.08 -6.98 7.78
CA VAL A 469 -10.90 -7.57 6.43
C VAL A 469 -11.11 -6.54 5.32
N GLU A 470 -12.11 -5.65 5.45
CA GLU A 470 -12.43 -4.65 4.43
C GLU A 470 -11.38 -3.52 4.31
N LYS A 471 -10.43 -3.44 5.24
CA LYS A 471 -9.37 -2.40 5.25
C LYS A 471 -7.98 -2.97 4.99
N MET A 472 -7.72 -4.18 5.48
CA MET A 472 -6.42 -4.82 5.35
C MET A 472 -6.24 -5.34 3.92
N MET A 473 -5.17 -4.90 3.27
CA MET A 473 -4.90 -5.25 1.86
C MET A 473 -4.22 -6.61 1.69
N LEU A 474 -3.54 -7.09 2.72
CA LEU A 474 -2.80 -8.33 2.69
C LEU A 474 -3.71 -9.55 2.88
N THR A 475 -3.35 -10.65 2.22
CA THR A 475 -3.83 -12.01 2.50
C THR A 475 -2.66 -12.98 2.42
N GLU A 476 -2.43 -13.79 3.46
CA GLU A 476 -1.48 -14.89 3.39
C GLU A 476 -2.16 -16.11 2.77
N VAL A 477 -1.53 -16.69 1.76
CA VAL A 477 -1.93 -17.97 1.15
C VAL A 477 -0.95 -19.03 1.62
N ILE A 478 -1.40 -19.99 2.42
CA ILE A 478 -0.54 -20.92 3.14
C ILE A 478 -0.60 -22.29 2.49
N LEU A 479 0.56 -22.80 2.09
CA LEU A 479 0.71 -24.11 1.49
C LEU A 479 0.94 -25.17 2.57
N GLY A 480 -0.03 -26.07 2.79
CA GLY A 480 0.20 -27.32 3.50
C GLY A 480 1.09 -28.27 2.69
N LYS A 481 1.61 -29.31 3.33
CA LYS A 481 2.54 -30.26 2.66
C LYS A 481 1.94 -30.95 1.43
N GLU A 482 0.63 -31.15 1.40
CA GLU A 482 -0.08 -31.85 0.33
C GLU A 482 -0.87 -30.90 -0.59
N THR A 483 -0.89 -29.60 -0.29
CA THR A 483 -1.62 -28.59 -1.09
C THR A 483 -1.13 -28.60 -2.54
N GLY A 484 -2.07 -28.81 -3.48
CA GLY A 484 -1.77 -28.90 -4.92
C GLY A 484 -1.78 -27.53 -5.63
N ASP A 485 -1.16 -27.51 -6.81
CA ASP A 485 -1.09 -26.30 -7.66
C ASP A 485 -2.44 -25.70 -8.01
N LYS A 486 -3.47 -26.54 -8.19
CA LYS A 486 -4.84 -26.09 -8.44
C LYS A 486 -5.38 -25.28 -7.27
N ALA A 487 -5.19 -25.76 -6.04
CA ALA A 487 -5.64 -25.05 -4.85
C ALA A 487 -4.96 -23.69 -4.72
N LEU A 488 -3.64 -23.62 -4.96
CA LEU A 488 -2.89 -22.37 -4.99
C LEU A 488 -3.38 -21.42 -6.09
N ALA A 489 -3.62 -21.93 -7.30
CA ALA A 489 -4.11 -21.11 -8.42
C ALA A 489 -5.48 -20.50 -8.11
N VAL A 490 -6.42 -21.30 -7.58
CA VAL A 490 -7.77 -20.84 -7.20
C VAL A 490 -7.71 -19.81 -6.07
N ALA A 491 -6.88 -20.04 -5.05
CA ALA A 491 -6.70 -19.10 -3.94
C ALA A 491 -6.14 -17.75 -4.42
N LEU A 492 -5.13 -17.75 -5.28
CA LEU A 492 -4.55 -16.52 -5.83
C LEU A 492 -5.51 -15.79 -6.77
N ASP A 493 -6.28 -16.52 -7.60
CA ASP A 493 -7.33 -15.93 -8.45
C ASP A 493 -8.43 -15.27 -7.61
N TYR A 494 -8.83 -15.92 -6.50
CA TYR A 494 -9.81 -15.36 -5.56
C TYR A 494 -9.26 -14.09 -4.87
N VAL A 495 -8.05 -14.13 -4.34
CA VAL A 495 -7.43 -12.98 -3.66
C VAL A 495 -7.29 -11.80 -4.62
N ALA A 496 -6.89 -12.04 -5.87
CA ALA A 496 -6.84 -11.00 -6.91
C ALA A 496 -8.23 -10.44 -7.22
N LYS A 497 -9.27 -11.29 -7.32
CA LYS A 497 -10.66 -10.87 -7.60
C LYS A 497 -11.21 -9.97 -6.51
N ILE A 498 -10.95 -10.25 -5.24
CA ILE A 498 -11.34 -9.39 -4.11
C ILE A 498 -10.40 -8.18 -3.90
N LYS A 499 -9.46 -7.94 -4.84
CA LYS A 499 -8.54 -6.80 -4.90
C LYS A 499 -7.61 -6.69 -3.69
N LYS A 500 -7.14 -7.83 -3.18
CA LYS A 500 -6.13 -7.90 -2.13
C LYS A 500 -4.78 -8.33 -2.71
N THR A 501 -3.72 -8.08 -1.94
CA THR A 501 -2.35 -8.47 -2.30
C THR A 501 -2.03 -9.80 -1.62
N PRO A 502 -1.77 -10.87 -2.37
CA PRO A 502 -1.38 -12.15 -1.80
C PRO A 502 0.13 -12.19 -1.48
N ILE A 503 0.48 -12.92 -0.43
CA ILE A 503 1.80 -13.52 -0.26
C ILE A 503 1.62 -15.03 -0.09
N VAL A 504 2.52 -15.81 -0.66
CA VAL A 504 2.49 -17.28 -0.57
C VAL A 504 3.54 -17.73 0.42
N VAL A 505 3.11 -18.44 1.46
CA VAL A 505 3.99 -18.91 2.52
C VAL A 505 3.83 -20.41 2.73
N ASN A 506 4.91 -21.09 3.14
CA ASN A 506 4.84 -22.47 3.55
C ASN A 506 4.33 -22.58 4.99
N ASP A 507 3.74 -23.74 5.29
CA ASP A 507 3.05 -24.00 6.55
C ASP A 507 4.00 -24.00 7.75
N THR A 508 3.65 -23.22 8.75
CA THR A 508 4.28 -23.21 10.08
C THR A 508 3.30 -22.64 11.11
N ARG A 509 3.57 -22.81 12.40
CA ARG A 509 2.77 -22.16 13.44
C ARG A 509 2.89 -20.63 13.36
N GLY A 510 1.78 -19.93 13.17
CA GLY A 510 1.71 -18.47 13.10
C GLY A 510 2.23 -17.88 11.77
N PHE A 511 2.56 -18.72 10.80
CA PHE A 511 2.95 -18.35 9.42
C PHE A 511 4.09 -17.30 9.37
N PHE A 512 4.01 -16.31 8.51
CA PHE A 512 5.02 -15.23 8.41
C PHE A 512 4.65 -14.01 9.25
N VAL A 513 3.44 -13.46 9.01
CA VAL A 513 3.06 -12.15 9.60
C VAL A 513 2.96 -12.22 11.11
N ASN A 514 2.30 -13.25 11.65
CA ASN A 514 2.17 -13.40 13.09
C ASN A 514 3.52 -13.69 13.76
N ARG A 515 4.40 -14.45 13.14
CA ARG A 515 5.76 -14.65 13.67
C ARG A 515 6.51 -13.32 13.83
N CYS A 516 6.47 -12.47 12.80
CA CYS A 516 7.16 -11.18 12.81
C CYS A 516 6.53 -10.19 13.80
N VAL A 517 5.20 -10.06 13.81
CA VAL A 517 4.53 -9.08 14.69
C VAL A 517 4.62 -9.45 16.16
N LEU A 518 4.63 -10.76 16.48
CA LEU A 518 4.83 -11.21 17.86
C LEU A 518 6.22 -10.81 18.40
N ARG A 519 7.27 -10.76 17.56
CA ARG A 519 8.58 -10.25 17.97
C ARG A 519 8.55 -8.77 18.30
N TYR A 520 7.82 -7.98 17.50
CA TYR A 520 7.62 -6.56 17.78
C TYR A 520 6.90 -6.33 19.11
N MET A 521 5.85 -7.11 19.38
CA MET A 521 5.10 -7.04 20.63
C MET A 521 5.96 -7.50 21.82
N ALA A 522 6.65 -8.63 21.69
CA ALA A 522 7.51 -9.20 22.75
C ALA A 522 8.66 -8.27 23.12
N GLU A 523 9.25 -7.56 22.17
CA GLU A 523 10.31 -6.60 22.45
C GLU A 523 9.83 -5.43 23.33
N SER A 524 8.55 -5.06 23.22
CA SER A 524 7.97 -4.06 24.14
C SER A 524 7.84 -4.57 25.58
N TYR A 525 7.61 -5.88 25.76
CA TYR A 525 7.59 -6.47 27.10
C TYR A 525 8.99 -6.47 27.73
N GLU A 526 10.01 -6.82 26.94
CA GLU A 526 11.40 -6.74 27.38
C GLU A 526 11.76 -5.33 27.84
N MET A 527 11.44 -4.32 27.03
CA MET A 527 11.69 -2.93 27.38
C MET A 527 10.95 -2.49 28.66
N LEU A 528 9.71 -2.92 28.87
CA LEU A 528 8.97 -2.65 30.10
C LEU A 528 9.66 -3.29 31.32
N ILE A 529 10.07 -4.56 31.19
CA ILE A 529 10.75 -5.33 32.25
C ILE A 529 12.11 -4.68 32.59
N GLU A 530 12.81 -4.17 31.56
CA GLU A 530 14.08 -3.43 31.72
C GLU A 530 13.89 -2.03 32.33
N GLY A 531 12.66 -1.60 32.60
CA GLY A 531 12.34 -0.31 33.20
C GLY A 531 12.32 0.87 32.21
N VAL A 532 12.23 0.62 30.90
CA VAL A 532 12.04 1.71 29.93
C VAL A 532 10.67 2.34 30.12
N PRO A 533 10.56 3.68 30.23
CA PRO A 533 9.28 4.36 30.38
C PRO A 533 8.31 4.00 29.26
N PRO A 534 7.03 3.60 29.55
CA PRO A 534 6.07 3.16 28.53
C PRO A 534 5.85 4.17 27.39
N THR A 535 5.89 5.47 27.73
CA THR A 535 5.78 6.54 26.72
C THR A 535 6.95 6.54 25.74
N MET A 536 8.17 6.22 26.19
CA MET A 536 9.34 6.14 25.34
C MET A 536 9.27 4.92 24.42
N ILE A 537 8.77 3.77 24.92
CA ILE A 537 8.54 2.55 24.13
C ILE A 537 7.61 2.86 22.94
N GLU A 538 6.45 3.48 23.23
CA GLU A 538 5.46 3.85 22.21
C GLU A 538 6.01 4.85 21.19
N ASN A 539 6.75 5.86 21.67
CA ASN A 539 7.33 6.88 20.80
C ASN A 539 8.49 6.35 19.96
N ALA A 540 9.35 5.50 20.53
CA ALA A 540 10.47 4.88 19.81
C ALA A 540 9.97 4.08 18.60
N ALA A 541 8.92 3.28 18.79
CA ALA A 541 8.31 2.53 17.70
C ALA A 541 7.75 3.43 16.60
N LYS A 542 7.04 4.51 16.96
CA LYS A 542 6.52 5.49 15.98
C LYS A 542 7.64 6.23 15.27
N PHE A 543 8.69 6.62 15.99
CA PHE A 543 9.88 7.27 15.40
C PHE A 543 10.68 6.32 14.51
N ALA A 544 10.64 5.01 14.80
CA ALA A 544 11.16 3.99 13.90
C ALA A 544 10.32 3.83 12.61
N GLY A 545 9.15 4.44 12.53
CA GLY A 545 8.26 4.40 11.36
C GLY A 545 7.12 3.39 11.45
N MET A 546 6.93 2.75 12.61
CA MET A 546 5.79 1.84 12.83
C MET A 546 4.50 2.67 13.01
N PRO A 547 3.38 2.32 12.34
CA PRO A 547 2.15 3.13 12.40
C PRO A 547 1.43 3.06 13.75
N VAL A 548 1.63 1.98 14.47
CA VAL A 548 1.02 1.73 15.78
C VAL A 548 2.11 1.34 16.78
N GLY A 549 2.12 1.97 17.96
CA GLY A 549 3.04 1.58 19.01
C GLY A 549 2.72 0.17 19.55
N PRO A 550 3.72 -0.56 20.06
CA PRO A 550 3.57 -1.98 20.38
C PRO A 550 2.61 -2.26 21.53
N LEU A 551 2.54 -1.38 22.54
CA LEU A 551 1.61 -1.53 23.66
C LEU A 551 0.16 -1.28 23.18
N ALA A 552 -0.05 -0.27 22.32
CA ALA A 552 -1.33 -0.04 21.69
C ALA A 552 -1.74 -1.19 20.76
N LEU A 553 -0.79 -1.83 20.07
CA LEU A 553 -1.06 -2.98 19.23
C LEU A 553 -1.49 -4.20 20.05
N ASN A 554 -0.86 -4.45 21.18
CA ASN A 554 -1.28 -5.49 22.13
C ASN A 554 -2.74 -5.32 22.57
N ASP A 555 -3.17 -4.08 22.81
CA ASP A 555 -4.56 -3.78 23.19
C ASP A 555 -5.55 -4.03 22.03
N GLU A 556 -5.15 -3.74 20.79
CA GLU A 556 -5.98 -4.00 19.59
C GLU A 556 -6.11 -5.50 19.29
N VAL A 557 -5.06 -6.29 19.52
CA VAL A 557 -5.07 -7.75 19.35
C VAL A 557 -5.86 -8.44 20.47
N ALA A 558 -5.95 -7.81 21.63
CA ALA A 558 -6.50 -8.28 22.91
C ALA A 558 -5.49 -9.09 23.74
N ILE A 559 -5.19 -8.57 24.93
CA ILE A 559 -4.16 -9.12 25.83
C ILE A 559 -4.51 -10.55 26.30
N ASP A 560 -5.80 -10.84 26.54
CA ASP A 560 -6.25 -12.18 26.92
C ASP A 560 -6.08 -13.20 25.76
N LEU A 561 -6.12 -12.76 24.50
CA LEU A 561 -5.76 -13.61 23.37
C LEU A 561 -4.25 -13.89 23.37
N SER A 562 -3.43 -12.88 23.60
CA SER A 562 -1.97 -13.06 23.74
C SER A 562 -1.65 -14.04 24.86
N TYR A 563 -2.35 -13.95 26.01
CA TYR A 563 -2.20 -14.90 27.11
C TYR A 563 -2.55 -16.35 26.74
N LYS A 564 -3.65 -16.54 26.00
CA LYS A 564 -4.05 -17.85 25.48
C LYS A 564 -3.02 -18.43 24.50
N ILE A 565 -2.47 -17.57 23.60
CA ILE A 565 -1.44 -17.97 22.64
C ILE A 565 -0.16 -18.41 23.37
N LEU A 566 0.29 -17.66 24.39
CA LEU A 566 1.46 -18.02 25.19
C LEU A 566 1.26 -19.38 25.89
N LYS A 567 0.10 -19.59 26.56
CA LYS A 567 -0.26 -20.87 27.17
C LYS A 567 -0.27 -22.02 26.18
N ALA A 568 -0.90 -21.84 25.01
CA ALA A 568 -0.94 -22.88 23.99
C ALA A 568 0.46 -23.15 23.38
N THR A 569 1.30 -22.13 23.27
CA THR A 569 2.69 -22.29 22.81
C THR A 569 3.52 -23.11 23.82
N ALA A 570 3.40 -22.80 25.11
CA ALA A 570 4.07 -23.58 26.15
C ALA A 570 3.59 -25.03 26.18
N ALA A 571 2.28 -25.28 26.03
CA ALA A 571 1.72 -26.62 25.97
C ALA A 571 2.18 -27.44 24.74
N ASP A 572 2.26 -26.80 23.57
CA ASP A 572 2.61 -27.49 22.32
C ASP A 572 4.13 -27.68 22.13
N LEU A 573 4.96 -26.73 22.58
CA LEU A 573 6.40 -26.66 22.33
C LEU A 573 7.26 -26.77 23.59
N GLY A 574 6.63 -26.86 24.76
CA GLY A 574 7.29 -26.90 26.06
C GLY A 574 7.54 -25.50 26.66
N ASP A 575 7.71 -25.45 27.99
CA ASP A 575 7.83 -24.19 28.75
C ASP A 575 9.00 -23.30 28.29
N LYS A 576 10.05 -23.89 27.74
CA LYS A 576 11.20 -23.12 27.21
C LYS A 576 10.91 -22.32 25.95
N ALA A 577 9.77 -22.58 25.29
CA ALA A 577 9.37 -21.85 24.07
C ALA A 577 8.77 -20.46 24.39
N VAL A 578 8.46 -20.20 25.66
CA VAL A 578 7.88 -18.93 26.12
C VAL A 578 8.76 -18.34 27.22
N ASP A 579 9.08 -17.06 27.15
CA ASP A 579 9.76 -16.38 28.24
C ASP A 579 8.83 -16.30 29.48
N PRO A 580 9.22 -16.83 30.63
CA PRO A 580 8.40 -16.84 31.82
C PRO A 580 8.06 -15.42 32.31
N ARG A 581 8.92 -14.42 32.07
CA ARG A 581 8.69 -13.01 32.44
C ARG A 581 7.56 -12.41 31.60
N HIS A 582 7.47 -12.75 30.31
CA HIS A 582 6.37 -12.32 29.44
C HIS A 582 5.05 -12.96 29.88
N MET A 583 5.09 -14.26 30.23
CA MET A 583 3.92 -14.97 30.75
C MET A 583 3.42 -14.32 32.04
N GLU A 584 4.32 -13.98 32.97
CA GLU A 584 4.00 -13.33 34.23
C GLU A 584 3.37 -11.93 34.00
N LEU A 585 3.97 -11.09 33.14
CA LEU A 585 3.45 -9.77 32.80
C LEU A 585 2.03 -9.84 32.26
N VAL A 586 1.82 -10.71 31.26
CA VAL A 586 0.51 -10.83 30.59
C VAL A 586 -0.52 -11.45 31.53
N LYS A 587 -0.12 -12.47 32.33
CA LYS A 587 -0.96 -13.05 33.37
C LYS A 587 -1.43 -12.00 34.38
N LYS A 588 -0.53 -11.17 34.90
CA LYS A 588 -0.85 -10.09 35.85
C LYS A 588 -1.87 -9.11 35.26
N LEU A 589 -1.68 -8.67 34.01
CA LEU A 589 -2.63 -7.79 33.34
C LEU A 589 -4.02 -8.43 33.21
N VAL A 590 -4.07 -9.72 32.83
CA VAL A 590 -5.33 -10.43 32.54
C VAL A 590 -6.02 -10.89 33.82
N GLU A 591 -5.32 -11.60 34.72
CA GLU A 591 -5.92 -12.27 35.88
C GLU A 591 -6.06 -11.32 37.09
N ASP A 592 -5.05 -10.49 37.38
CA ASP A 592 -5.06 -9.63 38.57
C ASP A 592 -5.73 -8.28 38.30
N GLU A 593 -5.45 -7.66 37.14
CA GLU A 593 -5.92 -6.30 36.80
C GLU A 593 -7.18 -6.29 35.92
N GLY A 594 -7.60 -7.45 35.36
CA GLY A 594 -8.77 -7.56 34.48
C GLY A 594 -8.64 -6.71 33.21
N ARG A 595 -7.43 -6.56 32.70
CA ARG A 595 -7.10 -5.70 31.54
C ARG A 595 -6.93 -6.53 30.29
N PHE A 596 -7.95 -6.50 29.41
CA PHE A 596 -8.00 -7.34 28.21
C PHE A 596 -7.69 -6.58 26.91
N GLY A 597 -7.39 -5.30 27.02
CA GLY A 597 -7.17 -4.43 25.87
C GLY A 597 -8.42 -3.63 25.49
N ARG A 598 -8.50 -3.28 24.21
CA ARG A 598 -9.58 -2.42 23.71
C ARG A 598 -10.97 -3.02 23.88
N LYS A 599 -11.11 -4.35 23.86
CA LYS A 599 -12.42 -5.03 23.92
C LYS A 599 -13.18 -4.77 25.23
N ASN A 600 -12.48 -4.54 26.36
CA ASN A 600 -13.09 -4.14 27.62
C ASN A 600 -12.68 -2.73 28.07
N SER A 601 -12.10 -1.95 27.15
CA SER A 601 -11.63 -0.57 27.36
C SER A 601 -10.50 -0.42 28.38
N LYS A 602 -9.84 -1.49 28.76
CA LYS A 602 -8.75 -1.56 29.74
C LYS A 602 -7.64 -2.48 29.22
N GLY A 603 -6.48 -1.92 28.90
CA GLY A 603 -5.30 -2.65 28.42
C GLY A 603 -4.03 -1.99 28.93
N PHE A 604 -2.98 -1.95 28.15
CA PHE A 604 -1.84 -1.06 28.38
C PHE A 604 -2.28 0.41 28.35
N TYR A 605 -3.41 0.68 27.71
CA TYR A 605 -4.11 1.96 27.72
C TYR A 605 -5.47 1.86 28.43
N ASP A 606 -5.92 2.99 28.93
CA ASP A 606 -7.31 3.24 29.30
C ASP A 606 -8.03 3.89 28.11
N TYR A 607 -9.24 3.40 27.79
CA TYR A 607 -10.05 3.86 26.67
C TYR A 607 -11.36 4.49 27.16
N PRO A 608 -11.32 5.74 27.65
CA PRO A 608 -12.53 6.41 28.16
C PRO A 608 -13.50 6.70 27.00
N PRO A 609 -14.80 6.89 27.31
CA PRO A 609 -15.78 7.34 26.34
C PRO A 609 -15.39 8.68 25.70
N LYS A 610 -15.73 8.86 24.41
CA LYS A 610 -15.56 10.16 23.73
C LYS A 610 -16.31 11.28 24.46
N PRO A 611 -15.76 12.52 24.54
CA PRO A 611 -14.61 13.04 23.78
C PRO A 611 -13.22 12.83 24.42
N ALA A 612 -13.11 12.14 25.54
CA ALA A 612 -11.83 11.90 26.20
C ALA A 612 -10.90 11.04 25.32
N LYS A 613 -9.59 11.31 25.40
CA LYS A 613 -8.57 10.59 24.64
C LYS A 613 -8.02 9.43 25.45
N LYS A 614 -7.63 8.34 24.77
CA LYS A 614 -6.92 7.24 25.40
C LYS A 614 -5.59 7.71 26.00
N SER A 615 -5.21 7.14 27.13
CA SER A 615 -3.94 7.38 27.83
C SER A 615 -3.32 6.07 28.27
N LEU A 616 -2.00 6.01 28.38
CA LEU A 616 -1.32 4.87 29.00
C LEU A 616 -1.85 4.68 30.43
N TRP A 617 -2.10 3.43 30.80
CA TRP A 617 -2.55 3.10 32.14
C TRP A 617 -1.51 3.51 33.19
N PRO A 618 -1.87 4.32 34.21
CA PRO A 618 -0.90 4.80 35.19
C PRO A 618 -0.19 3.68 35.97
N GLY A 619 -0.88 2.55 36.23
CA GLY A 619 -0.31 1.39 36.92
C GLY A 619 0.86 0.70 36.22
N LEU A 620 1.13 1.02 34.94
CA LEU A 620 2.35 0.54 34.26
C LEU A 620 3.63 0.99 34.96
N LYS A 621 3.59 2.13 35.65
CA LYS A 621 4.74 2.66 36.40
C LYS A 621 5.06 1.85 37.64
N ASP A 622 4.07 1.12 38.15
CA ASP A 622 4.18 0.35 39.39
C ASP A 622 4.57 -1.12 39.11
N LEU A 623 4.53 -1.54 37.85
CA LEU A 623 4.91 -2.91 37.44
C LEU A 623 6.43 -3.14 37.56
N TYR A 624 7.21 -2.18 37.11
CA TYR A 624 8.68 -2.26 37.08
C TYR A 624 9.28 -0.90 37.41
N ALA A 625 10.41 -0.88 38.15
CA ALA A 625 11.17 0.34 38.44
C ALA A 625 11.62 0.99 37.12
N GLN A 626 11.23 2.26 36.91
CA GLN A 626 11.53 2.95 35.66
C GLN A 626 12.91 3.62 35.70
N LYS A 627 13.62 3.54 34.59
CA LYS A 627 14.82 4.33 34.32
C LYS A 627 14.48 5.81 34.14
N ALA A 628 15.40 6.70 34.48
CA ALA A 628 15.25 8.10 34.11
C ALA A 628 15.26 8.25 32.56
N PRO A 629 14.42 9.12 31.99
CA PRO A 629 14.35 9.28 30.53
C PRO A 629 15.69 9.62 29.88
N GLU A 630 16.56 10.35 30.58
CA GLU A 630 17.91 10.73 30.16
C GLU A 630 18.90 9.55 30.07
N ASP A 631 18.61 8.45 30.76
CA ASP A 631 19.42 7.22 30.76
C ASP A 631 18.99 6.25 29.64
N VAL A 632 18.00 6.63 28.82
CA VAL A 632 17.44 5.78 27.77
C VAL A 632 17.77 6.33 26.39
N ASP A 633 18.55 5.58 25.61
CA ASP A 633 18.89 5.94 24.23
C ASP A 633 17.74 5.60 23.29
N MET A 634 17.07 6.63 22.77
CA MET A 634 15.94 6.50 21.84
C MET A 634 16.33 5.82 20.52
N ASP A 635 17.56 6.00 20.03
CA ASP A 635 18.03 5.40 18.79
C ASP A 635 18.24 3.90 18.95
N VAL A 636 18.74 3.48 20.11
CA VAL A 636 18.83 2.04 20.47
C VAL A 636 17.44 1.41 20.54
N LEU A 637 16.46 2.07 21.17
CA LEU A 637 15.09 1.52 21.21
C LEU A 637 14.49 1.35 19.80
N LYS A 638 14.69 2.33 18.90
CA LYS A 638 14.24 2.23 17.51
C LYS A 638 14.91 1.06 16.79
N GLN A 639 16.24 0.91 16.97
CA GLN A 639 16.99 -0.19 16.37
C GLN A 639 16.49 -1.55 16.87
N ARG A 640 16.23 -1.70 18.16
CA ARG A 640 15.74 -2.95 18.76
C ARG A 640 14.42 -3.38 18.10
N PHE A 641 13.48 -2.48 17.87
CA PHE A 641 12.22 -2.80 17.19
C PHE A 641 12.42 -3.24 15.74
N LEU A 642 13.23 -2.51 14.98
CA LEU A 642 13.44 -2.84 13.57
C LEU A 642 14.25 -4.12 13.41
N VAL A 643 15.31 -4.29 14.21
CA VAL A 643 16.23 -5.45 14.10
C VAL A 643 15.54 -6.74 14.53
N THR A 644 14.76 -6.75 15.63
CA THR A 644 14.10 -7.99 16.09
C THR A 644 13.11 -8.52 15.06
N VAL A 645 12.37 -7.64 14.38
CA VAL A 645 11.44 -8.02 13.32
C VAL A 645 12.18 -8.46 12.05
N ALA A 646 13.22 -7.73 11.65
CA ALA A 646 14.02 -8.08 10.47
C ALA A 646 14.76 -9.42 10.64
N LEU A 647 15.26 -9.71 11.83
CA LEU A 647 15.85 -11.01 12.17
C LEU A 647 14.82 -12.14 12.04
N GLU A 648 13.58 -11.93 12.49
CA GLU A 648 12.55 -12.98 12.36
C GLU A 648 12.16 -13.18 10.89
N ALA A 649 12.07 -12.11 10.10
CA ALA A 649 11.85 -12.23 8.65
C ALA A 649 13.00 -13.02 7.98
N ALA A 650 14.25 -12.77 8.37
CA ALA A 650 15.40 -13.54 7.89
C ALA A 650 15.34 -15.02 8.30
N ARG A 651 14.89 -15.33 9.54
CA ARG A 651 14.66 -16.71 10.00
C ARG A 651 13.60 -17.42 9.18
N THR A 652 12.50 -16.74 8.83
CA THR A 652 11.46 -17.34 7.98
C THR A 652 11.95 -17.64 6.57
N MET A 653 12.87 -16.83 6.02
CA MET A 653 13.55 -17.14 4.76
C MET A 653 14.48 -18.35 4.89
N GLU A 654 15.26 -18.43 5.96
CA GLU A 654 16.18 -19.55 6.24
C GLU A 654 15.43 -20.88 6.42
N GLU A 655 14.31 -20.85 7.12
CA GLU A 655 13.42 -21.99 7.33
C GLU A 655 12.60 -22.36 6.09
N GLY A 656 12.66 -21.56 5.03
CA GLY A 656 11.88 -21.75 3.81
C GLY A 656 10.37 -21.50 3.97
N ILE A 657 9.96 -20.77 5.01
CA ILE A 657 8.55 -20.37 5.20
C ILE A 657 8.16 -19.35 4.16
N VAL A 658 8.99 -18.34 3.96
CA VAL A 658 8.93 -17.44 2.81
C VAL A 658 10.09 -17.76 1.90
N THR A 659 9.84 -17.82 0.60
CA THR A 659 10.85 -18.21 -0.41
C THR A 659 11.18 -17.09 -1.40
N ASP A 660 10.45 -15.99 -1.32
CA ASP A 660 10.59 -14.82 -2.19
C ASP A 660 10.70 -13.56 -1.32
N PRO A 661 11.80 -12.79 -1.41
CA PRO A 661 12.00 -11.60 -0.58
C PRO A 661 10.93 -10.52 -0.80
N ARG A 662 10.29 -10.47 -1.99
CA ARG A 662 9.18 -9.56 -2.28
C ARG A 662 8.00 -9.82 -1.36
N GLU A 663 7.71 -11.09 -1.08
CA GLU A 663 6.60 -11.51 -0.20
C GLU A 663 6.87 -11.16 1.26
N ALA A 664 8.11 -11.32 1.72
CA ALA A 664 8.51 -10.91 3.06
C ALA A 664 8.38 -9.39 3.26
N ASP A 665 8.85 -8.60 2.30
CA ASP A 665 8.80 -7.14 2.40
C ASP A 665 7.36 -6.62 2.31
N VAL A 666 6.60 -7.02 1.29
CA VAL A 666 5.20 -6.63 1.14
C VAL A 666 4.35 -7.14 2.31
N GLY A 667 4.59 -8.38 2.74
CA GLY A 667 3.92 -8.98 3.89
C GLY A 667 4.18 -8.23 5.19
N SER A 668 5.42 -7.81 5.46
CA SER A 668 5.75 -7.05 6.67
C SER A 668 5.11 -5.67 6.69
N ILE A 669 5.09 -4.95 5.55
CA ILE A 669 4.48 -3.62 5.46
C ILE A 669 2.95 -3.70 5.54
N LEU A 670 2.32 -4.54 4.72
CA LEU A 670 0.86 -4.59 4.64
C LEU A 670 0.21 -5.38 5.78
N GLY A 671 0.94 -6.33 6.39
CA GLY A 671 0.43 -7.21 7.44
C GLY A 671 0.37 -6.53 8.81
N PHE A 672 1.44 -5.85 9.20
CA PHE A 672 1.53 -5.23 10.53
C PHE A 672 2.18 -3.83 10.51
N GLY A 673 2.43 -3.27 9.32
CA GLY A 673 2.92 -1.91 9.17
C GLY A 673 4.40 -1.75 9.50
N PHE A 674 5.25 -2.74 9.20
CA PHE A 674 6.71 -2.52 9.30
C PHE A 674 7.10 -1.28 8.51
N ALA A 675 7.98 -0.48 9.07
CA ALA A 675 8.35 0.87 8.61
C ALA A 675 8.43 0.99 7.07
N PRO A 676 7.43 1.59 6.37
CA PRO A 676 7.36 1.54 4.90
C PRO A 676 8.55 2.17 4.18
N TYR A 677 9.16 3.20 4.78
CA TYR A 677 10.34 3.87 4.20
C TYR A 677 11.56 2.96 4.03
N THR A 678 11.60 1.85 4.77
CA THR A 678 12.68 0.85 4.66
C THR A 678 12.49 -0.08 3.47
N GLY A 679 11.28 -0.11 2.89
CA GLY A 679 10.89 -1.07 1.85
C GLY A 679 10.49 -2.44 2.37
N GLY A 680 10.45 -2.64 3.70
CA GLY A 680 10.12 -3.90 4.35
C GLY A 680 11.28 -4.52 5.13
N ALA A 681 11.02 -5.64 5.78
CA ALA A 681 11.93 -6.22 6.76
C ALA A 681 13.25 -6.71 6.15
N LEU A 682 13.23 -7.34 4.98
CA LEU A 682 14.45 -7.78 4.29
C LEU A 682 15.12 -6.64 3.53
N SER A 683 14.34 -5.72 2.95
CA SER A 683 14.85 -4.48 2.36
C SER A 683 15.57 -3.60 3.38
N TYR A 684 15.16 -3.60 4.64
CA TYR A 684 15.86 -2.92 5.74
C TYR A 684 17.27 -3.49 5.93
N ILE A 685 17.42 -4.83 5.91
CA ILE A 685 18.71 -5.51 6.00
C ILE A 685 19.59 -5.18 4.79
N ASP A 686 19.05 -5.36 3.57
CA ASP A 686 19.78 -5.09 2.33
C ASP A 686 20.20 -3.62 2.21
N GLY A 687 19.30 -2.68 2.60
CA GLY A 687 19.56 -1.23 2.54
C GLY A 687 20.56 -0.70 3.58
N MET A 688 20.74 -1.42 4.68
CA MET A 688 21.82 -1.16 5.66
C MET A 688 23.15 -1.74 5.19
N GLY A 689 23.11 -2.77 4.34
CA GLY A 689 24.20 -3.67 4.02
C GLY A 689 24.26 -4.84 5.00
N VAL A 690 24.20 -6.07 4.48
CA VAL A 690 24.03 -7.28 5.32
C VAL A 690 25.12 -7.41 6.38
N ALA A 691 26.38 -7.10 6.04
CA ALA A 691 27.48 -7.13 7.01
C ALA A 691 27.30 -6.11 8.16
N ASN A 692 26.83 -4.90 7.85
CA ASN A 692 26.55 -3.88 8.86
C ASN A 692 25.38 -4.28 9.76
N PHE A 693 24.36 -4.91 9.17
CA PHE A 693 23.22 -5.43 9.93
C PHE A 693 23.62 -6.56 10.87
N VAL A 694 24.47 -7.49 10.42
CA VAL A 694 25.02 -8.56 11.27
C VAL A 694 25.79 -7.98 12.43
N ALA A 695 26.69 -7.02 12.19
CA ALA A 695 27.45 -6.36 13.25
C ALA A 695 26.54 -5.64 14.27
N LEU A 696 25.47 -4.97 13.81
CA LEU A 696 24.49 -4.35 14.69
C LEU A 696 23.72 -5.40 15.51
N ALA A 697 23.32 -6.49 14.89
CA ALA A 697 22.62 -7.58 15.57
C ALA A 697 23.49 -8.24 16.65
N GLU A 698 24.77 -8.50 16.37
CA GLU A 698 25.74 -9.04 17.34
C GLU A 698 25.98 -8.08 18.51
N LYS A 699 26.03 -6.76 18.24
CA LYS A 699 26.10 -5.75 19.30
C LYS A 699 24.87 -5.81 20.21
N LEU A 700 23.67 -5.86 19.62
CA LEU A 700 22.43 -5.95 20.38
C LEU A 700 22.29 -7.31 21.10
N GLU A 701 22.79 -8.40 20.52
CA GLU A 701 22.85 -9.69 21.17
C GLU A 701 23.69 -9.66 22.45
N ALA A 702 24.88 -9.06 22.38
CA ALA A 702 25.78 -8.93 23.52
C ALA A 702 25.17 -8.13 24.69
N GLU A 703 24.34 -7.11 24.38
CA GLU A 703 23.75 -6.21 25.38
C GLU A 703 22.37 -6.67 25.86
N TYR A 704 21.53 -7.20 24.94
CA TYR A 704 20.11 -7.52 25.21
C TYR A 704 19.75 -9.01 25.08
N GLY A 705 20.73 -9.86 24.76
CA GLY A 705 20.59 -11.30 24.78
C GLY A 705 20.27 -11.96 23.42
N PRO A 706 20.13 -13.31 23.42
CA PRO A 706 20.20 -14.15 22.22
C PRO A 706 19.05 -13.96 21.22
N ARG A 707 17.99 -13.22 21.57
CA ARG A 707 16.90 -12.90 20.65
C ARG A 707 17.36 -12.05 19.45
N PHE A 708 18.51 -11.37 19.60
CA PHE A 708 19.17 -10.59 18.55
C PHE A 708 20.24 -11.36 17.78
N ALA A 709 20.49 -12.62 18.10
CA ALA A 709 21.50 -13.42 17.40
C ALA A 709 21.23 -13.48 15.88
N PRO A 710 22.21 -13.09 15.03
CA PRO A 710 22.06 -13.22 13.58
C PRO A 710 22.06 -14.67 13.16
N THR A 711 21.21 -14.99 12.17
CA THR A 711 21.04 -16.35 11.67
C THR A 711 22.25 -16.83 10.85
N PRO A 712 22.48 -18.16 10.71
CA PRO A 712 23.48 -18.69 9.81
C PRO A 712 23.37 -18.16 8.38
N LEU A 713 22.15 -18.01 7.84
CA LEU A 713 21.91 -17.44 6.52
C LEU A 713 22.41 -15.98 6.43
N LEU A 714 22.17 -15.16 7.43
CA LEU A 714 22.65 -13.79 7.46
C LEU A 714 24.18 -13.70 7.49
N LYS A 715 24.82 -14.55 8.30
CA LYS A 715 26.29 -14.62 8.37
C LYS A 715 26.90 -15.08 7.03
N ASP A 716 26.26 -16.03 6.34
CA ASP A 716 26.71 -16.49 5.02
C ASP A 716 26.53 -15.42 3.94
N LEU A 717 25.38 -14.71 3.93
CA LEU A 717 25.15 -13.58 3.04
C LEU A 717 26.21 -12.48 3.25
N ALA A 718 26.47 -12.11 4.52
CA ALA A 718 27.48 -11.10 4.88
C ALA A 718 28.89 -11.49 4.43
N ALA A 719 29.28 -12.74 4.66
CA ALA A 719 30.61 -13.24 4.27
C ALA A 719 30.80 -13.27 2.75
N LYS A 720 29.75 -13.46 1.98
CA LYS A 720 29.77 -13.48 0.50
C LYS A 720 29.51 -12.14 -0.15
N GLY A 721 29.19 -11.10 0.64
CA GLY A 721 28.78 -9.78 0.13
C GLY A 721 27.48 -9.82 -0.68
N GLU A 722 26.59 -10.77 -0.39
CA GLU A 722 25.32 -10.93 -1.08
C GLU A 722 24.18 -10.28 -0.28
N THR A 723 23.05 -10.06 -1.00
CA THR A 723 21.81 -9.52 -0.44
C THR A 723 20.68 -10.53 -0.59
N PHE A 724 19.56 -10.34 0.13
CA PHE A 724 18.39 -11.20 -0.04
C PHE A 724 17.85 -11.13 -1.48
N TYR A 725 17.70 -9.94 -2.03
CA TYR A 725 17.26 -9.77 -3.41
C TYR A 725 18.30 -10.29 -4.44
N GLY A 726 19.59 -10.18 -4.16
CA GLY A 726 20.63 -10.72 -5.02
C GLY A 726 20.63 -12.25 -5.10
N ARG A 727 20.30 -12.93 -3.99
CA ARG A 727 20.33 -14.39 -3.90
C ARG A 727 18.98 -15.07 -4.23
N PHE A 728 17.87 -14.47 -3.82
CA PHE A 728 16.56 -15.14 -3.80
C PHE A 728 15.54 -14.55 -4.78
N ASP A 729 15.77 -13.36 -5.38
CA ASP A 729 14.86 -12.81 -6.37
C ASP A 729 14.78 -13.74 -7.59
N PRO A 730 13.59 -14.25 -7.94
CA PRO A 730 13.41 -15.12 -9.09
C PRO A 730 13.90 -14.54 -10.41
N TYR A 731 13.82 -13.23 -10.59
CA TYR A 731 14.30 -12.55 -11.80
C TYR A 731 15.82 -12.43 -11.84
N ALA A 732 16.49 -12.27 -10.71
CA ALA A 732 17.94 -12.29 -10.64
C ALA A 732 18.52 -13.67 -11.00
N LYS A 733 17.79 -14.75 -10.69
CA LYS A 733 18.17 -16.12 -11.09
C LYS A 733 18.01 -16.37 -12.58
N ALA A 734 16.93 -15.88 -13.18
CA ALA A 734 16.69 -16.01 -14.64
C ALA A 734 17.74 -15.26 -15.46
N ALA A 735 18.15 -14.07 -15.04
CA ALA A 735 19.19 -13.29 -15.68
C ALA A 735 20.60 -13.89 -15.58
N LYS A 736 20.87 -14.71 -14.55
CA LYS A 736 22.15 -15.46 -14.41
C LYS A 736 22.16 -16.78 -15.17
N ALA A 737 20.97 -17.28 -15.55
CA ALA A 737 20.82 -18.54 -16.29
C ALA A 737 20.70 -18.33 -17.83
N ALA A 738 20.43 -17.11 -18.28
CA ALA A 738 20.43 -16.67 -19.68
C ALA A 738 21.78 -16.06 -20.06
#